data_fb24f50b2bd101cf572ae3da773e218e
#
_entry.id   fb24f50b2bd101cf572ae3da773e218e
#
_cell.length_a   1.000
_cell.length_b   1.000
_cell.length_c   1.000
_cell.angle_alpha   90.00
_cell.angle_beta   90.00
_cell.angle_gamma   90.00
#
_symmetry.space_group_name_H-M   'P 1'
#
loop_
_entity.id
_entity.type
_entity.pdbx_description
1 polymer ?
#
loop_
_entity_poly.entity_id
_entity_poly.type
_entity_poly.pdbx_seq_one_letter_code
_entity_poly.pdbx_strand_id
1 'polypeptide(L)'
;KPNQIRDMLALVGDSSDNIPGVPKVGQKTAAKWLNEYSNLDGVIKNADLIKGVVGDNLRNSLSELQRNVDLVSLKEDVDLNVNFEDLLKLNPNQEELDKIFKDLEFAPINKDKDEQAPKKNGKYQTVLSKKDLNSWINKIKKSKAFAIDTETDSVQTVSANMLGISLSVAENEGCYIPIGHDYEGCPEQLSMDEVITVLGPVIEENQDKIVGQNLKFDIPILSRHGINITKFLADTMLMSYVLNSTATRHGMDRLADYYLNYTTTKYTDVTGTASKQISFAQVKLDVATDYAAEDADITLRLYNVLSPLLKEKPIQEKLLEDLEYPLVHVLSRVEQNGAKIDKKKLANHSKELSEKIDELSSAAFKIAGEEFNLDSPKQLLEILYEKLGLPVLKKTPKGQPSTNEDTLQRLSEEYELPKIILQYRTLAKLKSTYTDSLINIENPKTKRIHTSYQQAVTSTGRLSSTEPNLQNIPIKTAEGRRIREAFVPEKGNILISADYSQIELRIMAHLSDDKNLTNAFNNDIDVHSSTAAEVFGVSIEDVSQDQRRSAKAINFGLMYGMSAFGLTRQLGIPRGEAQEYLDTYFARYTGVRDYMDNIKAKAKEDKFVETIMGRRLYLNEINAANGLRRQAAERAAINAPLQGSAADIIKKAMLDIDQLLQNEMQEVKMIMQVHDELVFECPKDNADIVMQKMKDTMEKTVELNIPLIAEAAIGSNWNEAH
;
A
#
# COMPACT_ATOMS: atom_id res chain seq x y z
N LYS A 1 -13.84 31.80 38.43
CA LYS A 1 -15.26 31.47 38.30
C LYS A 1 -15.76 31.96 36.95
N PRO A 2 -16.83 31.38 36.33
CA PRO A 2 -17.33 31.85 35.03
C PRO A 2 -17.64 33.35 34.96
N ASN A 3 -18.21 33.91 35.98
CA ASN A 3 -18.56 35.33 36.07
C ASN A 3 -17.34 36.28 36.23
N GLN A 4 -16.12 35.73 36.34
CA GLN A 4 -14.89 36.52 36.44
C GLN A 4 -14.08 36.45 35.13
N ILE A 5 -14.57 35.80 34.07
CA ILE A 5 -13.83 35.64 32.82
C ILE A 5 -13.63 37.00 32.13
N ARG A 6 -14.64 37.84 32.07
CA ARG A 6 -14.54 39.19 31.52
C ARG A 6 -13.45 40.02 32.24
N ASP A 7 -13.45 40.00 33.56
CA ASP A 7 -12.50 40.73 34.41
C ASP A 7 -11.09 40.16 34.21
N MET A 8 -10.97 38.84 34.04
CA MET A 8 -9.70 38.19 33.76
C MET A 8 -9.14 38.58 32.36
N LEU A 9 -10.02 38.63 31.34
CA LEU A 9 -9.61 39.06 30.00
C LEU A 9 -9.22 40.54 29.97
N ALA A 10 -9.92 41.39 30.70
CA ALA A 10 -9.54 42.79 30.81
C ALA A 10 -8.12 42.97 31.41
N LEU A 11 -7.73 42.12 32.38
CA LEU A 11 -6.41 42.16 33.01
C LEU A 11 -5.32 41.49 32.16
N VAL A 12 -5.61 40.37 31.49
CA VAL A 12 -4.63 39.59 30.71
C VAL A 12 -4.52 40.11 29.28
N GLY A 13 -5.58 40.66 28.74
CA GLY A 13 -5.75 40.97 27.32
C GLY A 13 -6.17 39.76 26.50
N ASP A 14 -6.49 39.98 25.24
CA ASP A 14 -6.77 38.97 24.25
C ASP A 14 -5.94 39.23 22.99
N SER A 15 -4.97 38.34 22.74
CA SER A 15 -4.08 38.48 21.59
C SER A 15 -4.79 38.19 20.27
N SER A 16 -5.90 37.43 20.28
CA SER A 16 -6.67 37.11 19.07
C SER A 16 -7.39 38.35 18.56
N ASP A 17 -7.90 39.18 19.49
CA ASP A 17 -8.65 40.42 19.19
C ASP A 17 -7.78 41.68 19.32
N ASN A 18 -6.48 41.51 19.50
CA ASN A 18 -5.52 42.60 19.67
C ASN A 18 -5.87 43.55 20.84
N ILE A 19 -6.42 42.99 21.93
CA ILE A 19 -6.76 43.73 23.15
C ILE A 19 -5.57 43.67 24.10
N PRO A 20 -4.93 44.81 24.46
CA PRO A 20 -3.79 44.82 25.35
C PRO A 20 -4.22 44.53 26.80
N GLY A 21 -3.50 43.61 27.47
CA GLY A 21 -3.61 43.40 28.90
C GLY A 21 -2.62 44.24 29.70
N VAL A 22 -2.65 44.10 31.02
CA VAL A 22 -1.64 44.68 31.91
C VAL A 22 -0.28 44.00 31.63
N PRO A 23 0.79 44.74 31.31
CA PRO A 23 2.08 44.14 30.96
C PRO A 23 2.59 43.17 32.05
N LYS A 24 3.06 41.99 31.64
CA LYS A 24 3.54 40.89 32.48
C LYS A 24 2.49 40.26 33.42
N VAL A 25 1.20 40.55 33.21
CA VAL A 25 0.08 39.89 33.91
C VAL A 25 -0.48 38.81 33.01
N GLY A 26 -0.25 37.53 33.38
CA GLY A 26 -0.85 36.39 32.72
C GLY A 26 -2.01 35.81 33.53
N GLN A 27 -2.66 34.77 33.00
CA GLN A 27 -3.85 34.13 33.58
C GLN A 27 -3.69 33.78 35.08
N LYS A 28 -2.52 33.25 35.47
CA LYS A 28 -2.26 32.89 36.88
C LYS A 28 -2.25 34.09 37.80
N THR A 29 -1.68 35.20 37.38
CA THR A 29 -1.60 36.43 38.17
C THR A 29 -2.97 37.10 38.25
N ALA A 30 -3.71 37.21 37.14
CA ALA A 30 -5.06 37.74 37.10
C ALA A 30 -6.02 36.90 37.96
N ALA A 31 -5.97 35.55 37.84
CA ALA A 31 -6.79 34.66 38.67
C ALA A 31 -6.49 34.81 40.17
N LYS A 32 -5.20 34.99 40.55
CA LYS A 32 -4.82 35.24 41.95
C LYS A 32 -5.46 36.54 42.45
N TRP A 33 -5.35 37.64 41.72
CA TRP A 33 -5.93 38.93 42.11
C TRP A 33 -7.45 38.87 42.17
N LEU A 34 -8.12 38.26 41.20
CA LEU A 34 -9.60 38.14 41.20
C LEU A 34 -10.10 37.22 42.32
N ASN A 35 -9.31 36.23 42.77
CA ASN A 35 -9.64 35.45 43.95
C ASN A 35 -9.45 36.24 45.26
N GLU A 36 -8.42 37.09 45.33
CA GLU A 36 -8.08 37.89 46.51
C GLU A 36 -9.01 39.10 46.67
N TYR A 37 -9.32 39.80 45.56
CA TYR A 37 -10.09 41.05 45.55
C TYR A 37 -11.50 40.90 44.96
N SER A 38 -11.92 39.67 44.62
CA SER A 38 -13.27 39.27 44.17
C SER A 38 -13.64 39.61 42.71
N ASN A 39 -13.32 40.81 42.22
CA ASN A 39 -13.60 41.29 40.86
C ASN A 39 -12.57 42.36 40.44
N LEU A 40 -12.68 42.85 39.21
CA LEU A 40 -11.77 43.86 38.66
C LEU A 40 -11.80 45.15 39.45
N ASP A 41 -12.98 45.62 39.86
CA ASP A 41 -13.11 46.83 40.70
C ASP A 41 -12.38 46.68 42.02
N GLY A 42 -12.44 45.52 42.64
CA GLY A 42 -11.67 45.17 43.82
C GLY A 42 -10.17 45.21 43.58
N VAL A 43 -9.69 44.71 42.44
CA VAL A 43 -8.27 44.77 42.03
C VAL A 43 -7.84 46.22 41.82
N ILE A 44 -8.65 47.05 41.15
CA ILE A 44 -8.39 48.48 40.91
C ILE A 44 -8.30 49.27 42.25
N LYS A 45 -9.27 49.08 43.14
CA LYS A 45 -9.30 49.77 44.46
C LYS A 45 -8.10 49.42 45.32
N ASN A 46 -7.54 48.24 45.17
CA ASN A 46 -6.38 47.76 45.97
C ASN A 46 -5.05 47.75 45.18
N ALA A 47 -5.00 48.45 44.02
CA ALA A 47 -3.80 48.48 43.17
C ALA A 47 -2.54 48.95 43.89
N ASP A 48 -2.66 49.85 44.86
CA ASP A 48 -1.55 50.35 45.67
C ASP A 48 -0.98 49.32 46.67
N LEU A 49 -1.79 48.32 47.01
CA LEU A 49 -1.37 47.23 47.91
C LEU A 49 -0.60 46.10 47.13
N ILE A 50 -0.75 46.08 45.83
CA ILE A 50 -0.10 45.09 44.98
C ILE A 50 1.36 45.52 44.71
N LYS A 51 2.31 44.79 45.30
CA LYS A 51 3.75 45.09 45.24
C LYS A 51 4.42 44.48 43.99
N GLY A 52 5.59 45.09 43.65
CA GLY A 52 6.46 44.57 42.59
C GLY A 52 6.07 45.04 41.19
N VAL A 53 6.86 44.63 40.19
CA VAL A 53 6.72 45.07 38.77
C VAL A 53 5.31 44.93 38.19
N VAL A 54 4.60 43.87 38.57
CA VAL A 54 3.21 43.64 38.07
C VAL A 54 2.22 44.61 38.74
N GLY A 55 2.46 45.04 39.98
CA GLY A 55 1.68 46.09 40.66
C GLY A 55 1.91 47.47 40.05
N ASP A 56 3.19 47.79 39.72
CA ASP A 56 3.51 49.04 39.01
C ASP A 56 2.87 49.05 37.61
N ASN A 57 2.94 47.94 36.87
CA ASN A 57 2.30 47.81 35.57
C ASN A 57 0.74 47.97 35.67
N LEU A 58 0.12 47.39 36.70
CA LEU A 58 -1.29 47.57 36.95
C LEU A 58 -1.66 49.05 37.16
N ARG A 59 -0.95 49.78 38.05
CA ARG A 59 -1.16 51.21 38.30
C ARG A 59 -1.02 52.04 37.03
N ASN A 60 -0.03 51.73 36.18
CA ASN A 60 0.21 52.41 34.92
C ASN A 60 -0.89 52.10 33.86
N SER A 61 -1.60 50.97 33.99
CA SER A 61 -2.64 50.54 33.03
C SER A 61 -4.09 50.86 33.51
N LEU A 62 -4.27 51.45 34.67
CA LEU A 62 -5.62 51.70 35.25
C LEU A 62 -6.54 52.49 34.29
N SER A 63 -6.01 53.46 33.57
CA SER A 63 -6.80 54.28 32.61
C SER A 63 -7.28 53.48 31.39
N GLU A 64 -6.66 52.33 31.10
CA GLU A 64 -6.99 51.50 29.92
C GLU A 64 -7.91 50.33 30.29
N LEU A 65 -7.97 49.94 31.56
CA LEU A 65 -8.72 48.76 31.99
C LEU A 65 -10.23 48.87 31.68
N GLN A 66 -10.82 50.08 31.81
CA GLN A 66 -12.23 50.26 31.48
C GLN A 66 -12.51 50.04 30.00
N ARG A 67 -11.64 50.54 29.11
CA ARG A 67 -11.69 50.28 27.67
C ARG A 67 -11.54 48.78 27.38
N ASN A 68 -10.64 48.09 28.08
CA ASN A 68 -10.47 46.66 27.92
C ASN A 68 -11.72 45.89 28.34
N VAL A 69 -12.39 46.30 29.44
CA VAL A 69 -13.68 45.71 29.85
C VAL A 69 -14.72 45.86 28.75
N ASP A 70 -14.82 47.06 28.16
CA ASP A 70 -15.80 47.32 27.10
C ASP A 70 -15.51 46.47 25.85
N LEU A 71 -14.24 46.33 25.50
CA LEU A 71 -13.81 45.54 24.34
C LEU A 71 -14.00 44.02 24.52
N VAL A 72 -13.79 43.48 25.73
CA VAL A 72 -14.01 42.05 26.03
C VAL A 72 -15.44 41.70 26.41
N SER A 73 -16.31 42.70 26.55
CA SER A 73 -17.73 42.51 26.90
C SER A 73 -18.53 42.14 25.65
N LEU A 74 -19.25 41.03 25.73
CA LEU A 74 -20.19 40.66 24.66
C LEU A 74 -21.35 41.66 24.64
N LYS A 75 -21.69 42.13 23.45
CA LYS A 75 -22.85 42.96 23.24
C LYS A 75 -24.11 42.08 23.19
N GLU A 76 -25.02 42.25 24.14
CA GLU A 76 -26.24 41.42 24.29
C GLU A 76 -27.47 42.04 23.60
N ASP A 77 -27.37 43.31 23.16
CA ASP A 77 -28.44 44.08 22.55
C ASP A 77 -28.25 44.31 21.05
N VAL A 78 -27.59 43.35 20.36
CA VAL A 78 -27.45 43.38 18.90
C VAL A 78 -28.83 43.10 18.30
N ASP A 79 -29.31 44.00 17.45
CA ASP A 79 -30.53 43.79 16.69
C ASP A 79 -30.30 42.71 15.60
N LEU A 80 -30.85 41.54 15.84
CA LEU A 80 -30.79 40.41 14.92
C LEU A 80 -32.13 40.31 14.21
N ASN A 81 -32.13 40.43 12.88
CA ASN A 81 -33.33 40.24 12.04
C ASN A 81 -33.78 38.79 11.95
N VAL A 82 -33.56 38.00 13.02
CA VAL A 82 -33.92 36.58 13.12
C VAL A 82 -34.48 36.29 14.50
N ASN A 83 -35.56 35.54 14.60
CA ASN A 83 -36.09 35.06 15.88
C ASN A 83 -35.36 33.76 16.27
N PHE A 84 -35.36 33.43 17.56
CA PHE A 84 -34.74 32.20 18.06
C PHE A 84 -35.35 30.95 17.41
N GLU A 85 -36.64 31.00 17.11
CA GLU A 85 -37.38 29.92 16.44
C GLU A 85 -36.93 29.71 14.99
N ASP A 86 -36.36 30.71 14.33
CA ASP A 86 -35.85 30.62 12.97
C ASP A 86 -34.46 29.90 12.91
N LEU A 87 -33.79 29.72 14.06
CA LEU A 87 -32.49 29.05 14.20
C LEU A 87 -32.64 27.53 14.38
N LEU A 88 -33.68 26.95 13.83
CA LEU A 88 -33.84 25.49 13.82
C LEU A 88 -32.81 24.81 12.92
N LYS A 89 -32.23 23.73 13.43
CA LYS A 89 -31.39 22.84 12.62
C LYS A 89 -32.28 22.21 11.55
N LEU A 90 -32.13 22.65 10.31
CA LEU A 90 -32.77 22.00 9.15
C LEU A 90 -32.06 20.69 8.83
N ASN A 91 -32.82 19.71 8.42
CA ASN A 91 -32.22 18.51 7.84
C ASN A 91 -31.50 18.89 6.52
N PRO A 92 -30.29 18.42 6.29
CA PRO A 92 -29.59 18.70 5.05
C PRO A 92 -30.39 18.13 3.86
N ASN A 93 -30.35 18.81 2.70
CA ASN A 93 -30.76 18.21 1.46
C ASN A 93 -29.77 17.12 1.09
N GLN A 94 -30.09 15.87 1.40
CA GLN A 94 -29.16 14.74 1.29
C GLN A 94 -28.75 14.50 -0.17
N GLU A 95 -29.66 14.64 -1.14
CA GLU A 95 -29.35 14.43 -2.56
C GLU A 95 -28.32 15.46 -3.07
N GLU A 96 -28.47 16.70 -2.67
CA GLU A 96 -27.55 17.78 -3.05
C GLU A 96 -26.21 17.66 -2.33
N LEU A 97 -26.21 17.25 -1.06
CA LEU A 97 -25.03 16.97 -0.27
C LEU A 97 -24.23 15.78 -0.83
N ASP A 98 -24.91 14.69 -1.15
CA ASP A 98 -24.28 13.50 -1.76
C ASP A 98 -23.69 13.83 -3.15
N LYS A 99 -24.35 14.70 -3.92
CA LYS A 99 -23.83 15.19 -5.20
C LYS A 99 -22.56 16.04 -4.97
N ILE A 100 -22.56 16.97 -4.02
CA ILE A 100 -21.40 17.79 -3.68
C ILE A 100 -20.23 16.91 -3.19
N PHE A 101 -20.50 15.94 -2.32
CA PHE A 101 -19.46 15.02 -1.85
C PHE A 101 -18.89 14.16 -2.97
N LYS A 102 -19.72 13.70 -3.89
CA LYS A 102 -19.28 12.97 -5.09
C LYS A 102 -18.42 13.86 -6.00
N ASP A 103 -18.85 15.08 -6.25
CA ASP A 103 -18.10 16.04 -7.08
C ASP A 103 -16.77 16.47 -6.43
N LEU A 104 -16.70 16.48 -5.10
CA LEU A 104 -15.49 16.79 -4.32
C LEU A 104 -14.66 15.55 -3.97
N GLU A 105 -15.07 14.37 -4.39
CA GLU A 105 -14.41 13.08 -4.06
C GLU A 105 -14.26 12.85 -2.54
N PHE A 106 -15.16 13.39 -1.74
CA PHE A 106 -15.21 13.14 -0.30
C PHE A 106 -15.92 11.81 -0.02
N ALA A 107 -15.42 11.09 1.00
CA ALA A 107 -16.15 9.96 1.53
C ALA A 107 -17.52 10.45 2.06
N PRO A 108 -18.62 9.71 1.83
CA PRO A 108 -19.93 10.07 2.37
C PRO A 108 -19.82 10.24 3.89
N ILE A 109 -20.41 11.32 4.41
CA ILE A 109 -20.53 11.49 5.88
C ILE A 109 -21.38 10.33 6.37
N ASN A 110 -20.88 9.62 7.39
CA ASN A 110 -21.55 8.49 8.00
C ASN A 110 -23.06 8.80 8.14
N LYS A 111 -23.88 8.11 7.37
CA LYS A 111 -25.29 8.01 7.64
C LYS A 111 -25.40 7.41 9.03
N ASP A 112 -26.15 8.04 9.92
CA ASP A 112 -26.52 7.45 11.19
C ASP A 112 -26.99 6.02 10.91
N LYS A 113 -26.42 5.05 11.62
CA LYS A 113 -26.60 3.61 11.37
C LYS A 113 -28.06 3.14 11.42
N ASP A 114 -29.01 4.04 11.69
CA ASP A 114 -30.43 3.73 11.89
C ASP A 114 -31.35 4.13 10.74
N GLU A 115 -30.90 4.86 9.69
CA GLU A 115 -31.71 5.12 8.52
C GLU A 115 -31.37 4.12 7.39
N GLN A 116 -32.12 3.04 7.39
CA GLN A 116 -32.40 2.10 6.30
C GLN A 116 -31.26 1.94 5.28
N ALA A 117 -30.32 1.03 5.60
CA ALA A 117 -29.64 0.31 4.50
C ALA A 117 -30.70 -0.04 3.45
N PRO A 118 -30.44 0.19 2.14
CA PRO A 118 -31.38 -0.20 1.11
C PRO A 118 -31.76 -1.65 1.39
N LYS A 119 -33.07 -1.90 1.53
CA LYS A 119 -33.59 -3.23 1.86
C LYS A 119 -32.92 -4.21 0.90
N LYS A 120 -32.28 -5.25 1.45
CA LYS A 120 -31.77 -6.38 0.68
C LYS A 120 -32.95 -6.96 -0.10
N ASN A 121 -33.07 -6.58 -1.36
CA ASN A 121 -34.15 -7.03 -2.23
C ASN A 121 -33.76 -8.26 -3.06
N GLY A 122 -32.61 -8.87 -2.75
CA GLY A 122 -32.09 -10.03 -3.46
C GLY A 122 -32.99 -11.26 -3.29
N LYS A 123 -33.31 -11.93 -4.39
CA LYS A 123 -33.93 -13.25 -4.39
C LYS A 123 -32.82 -14.28 -4.40
N TYR A 124 -32.38 -14.65 -3.20
CA TYR A 124 -31.30 -15.59 -3.03
C TYR A 124 -31.82 -16.99 -2.70
N GLN A 125 -31.30 -17.99 -3.38
CA GLN A 125 -31.76 -19.38 -3.30
C GLN A 125 -30.65 -20.30 -2.81
N THR A 126 -30.92 -21.08 -1.77
CA THR A 126 -30.07 -22.23 -1.42
C THR A 126 -30.40 -23.40 -2.36
N VAL A 127 -29.42 -23.93 -3.06
CA VAL A 127 -29.56 -25.03 -4.01
C VAL A 127 -29.21 -26.36 -3.32
N LEU A 128 -30.22 -27.11 -2.90
CA LEU A 128 -30.08 -28.39 -2.21
C LEU A 128 -30.51 -29.58 -3.08
N SER A 129 -31.05 -29.36 -4.28
CA SER A 129 -31.54 -30.43 -5.14
C SER A 129 -30.96 -30.34 -6.57
N LYS A 130 -30.85 -31.51 -7.23
CA LYS A 130 -30.47 -31.58 -8.65
C LYS A 130 -31.43 -30.81 -9.56
N LYS A 131 -32.70 -30.72 -9.18
CA LYS A 131 -33.72 -29.96 -9.93
C LYS A 131 -33.38 -28.46 -9.90
N ASP A 132 -33.06 -27.93 -8.75
CA ASP A 132 -32.68 -26.51 -8.57
C ASP A 132 -31.37 -26.21 -9.27
N LEU A 133 -30.38 -27.10 -9.15
CA LEU A 133 -29.08 -26.99 -9.83
C LEU A 133 -29.27 -26.93 -11.36
N ASN A 134 -30.09 -27.83 -11.92
CA ASN A 134 -30.41 -27.81 -13.36
C ASN A 134 -31.17 -26.55 -13.81
N SER A 135 -31.98 -25.97 -12.94
CA SER A 135 -32.61 -24.68 -13.19
C SER A 135 -31.56 -23.55 -13.35
N TRP A 136 -30.61 -23.49 -12.48
CA TRP A 136 -29.51 -22.52 -12.53
C TRP A 136 -28.61 -22.73 -13.74
N ILE A 137 -28.28 -23.98 -14.09
CA ILE A 137 -27.54 -24.32 -15.31
C ILE A 137 -28.25 -23.78 -16.55
N ASN A 138 -29.57 -23.92 -16.63
CA ASN A 138 -30.34 -23.38 -17.75
C ASN A 138 -30.31 -21.82 -17.79
N LYS A 139 -30.25 -21.16 -16.66
CA LYS A 139 -30.08 -19.71 -16.59
C LYS A 139 -28.70 -19.29 -17.09
N ILE A 140 -27.61 -19.98 -16.62
CA ILE A 140 -26.22 -19.72 -17.06
C ILE A 140 -26.14 -19.84 -18.61
N LYS A 141 -26.62 -20.92 -19.18
CA LYS A 141 -26.58 -21.14 -20.63
C LYS A 141 -27.24 -20.02 -21.42
N LYS A 142 -28.32 -19.41 -20.89
CA LYS A 142 -29.08 -18.33 -21.52
C LYS A 142 -28.51 -16.94 -21.22
N SER A 143 -27.73 -16.77 -20.20
CA SER A 143 -27.17 -15.47 -19.80
C SER A 143 -26.11 -14.98 -20.78
N LYS A 144 -25.93 -13.67 -20.84
CA LYS A 144 -24.80 -13.02 -21.55
C LYS A 144 -23.54 -12.95 -20.69
N ALA A 145 -23.71 -12.87 -19.38
CA ALA A 145 -22.70 -12.92 -18.36
C ALA A 145 -23.27 -13.58 -17.11
N PHE A 146 -22.45 -14.21 -16.31
CA PHE A 146 -22.82 -14.71 -14.99
C PHE A 146 -21.64 -14.53 -14.02
N ALA A 147 -21.96 -14.16 -12.79
CA ALA A 147 -20.96 -14.11 -11.73
C ALA A 147 -20.80 -15.48 -11.08
N ILE A 148 -19.56 -15.80 -10.71
CA ILE A 148 -19.17 -16.96 -9.92
C ILE A 148 -18.27 -16.53 -8.78
N ASP A 149 -18.46 -17.14 -7.62
CA ASP A 149 -17.60 -16.97 -6.45
C ASP A 149 -17.55 -18.28 -5.66
N THR A 150 -16.48 -18.53 -4.90
CA THR A 150 -16.30 -19.76 -4.13
C THR A 150 -16.12 -19.49 -2.67
N GLU A 151 -16.87 -20.20 -1.82
CA GLU A 151 -16.69 -20.20 -0.37
C GLU A 151 -15.77 -21.31 0.07
N THR A 152 -14.85 -21.01 0.99
CA THR A 152 -13.80 -21.94 1.44
C THR A 152 -13.58 -21.90 2.94
N ASP A 153 -12.89 -22.93 3.46
CA ASP A 153 -12.49 -23.00 4.87
C ASP A 153 -11.21 -22.25 5.19
N SER A 154 -10.48 -21.75 4.17
CA SER A 154 -9.20 -21.06 4.32
C SER A 154 -8.94 -20.10 3.15
N VAL A 155 -8.20 -19.04 3.43
CA VAL A 155 -7.70 -18.11 2.39
C VAL A 155 -6.48 -18.66 1.62
N GLN A 156 -5.92 -19.78 2.03
CA GLN A 156 -4.76 -20.40 1.37
C GLN A 156 -5.22 -21.28 0.20
N THR A 157 -5.22 -20.74 -1.01
CA THR A 157 -5.73 -21.38 -2.23
C THR A 157 -5.14 -22.77 -2.50
N VAL A 158 -3.90 -23.04 -2.08
CA VAL A 158 -3.21 -24.34 -2.29
C VAL A 158 -3.83 -25.47 -1.47
N SER A 159 -4.42 -25.18 -0.33
CA SER A 159 -4.94 -26.20 0.61
C SER A 159 -6.38 -26.01 1.03
N ALA A 160 -7.00 -24.88 0.75
CA ALA A 160 -8.37 -24.57 1.11
C ALA A 160 -9.37 -25.61 0.56
N ASN A 161 -10.32 -26.06 1.37
CA ASN A 161 -11.42 -26.90 0.89
C ASN A 161 -12.57 -26.00 0.45
N MET A 162 -13.19 -26.34 -0.67
CA MET A 162 -14.36 -25.63 -1.17
C MET A 162 -15.61 -26.04 -0.35
N LEU A 163 -16.31 -25.07 0.21
CA LEU A 163 -17.52 -25.24 1.00
C LEU A 163 -18.80 -24.99 0.19
N GLY A 164 -18.69 -24.25 -0.90
CA GLY A 164 -19.80 -24.00 -1.81
C GLY A 164 -19.42 -23.11 -2.97
N ILE A 165 -20.37 -22.98 -3.89
CA ILE A 165 -20.26 -22.11 -5.09
C ILE A 165 -21.47 -21.18 -5.10
N SER A 166 -21.25 -19.89 -5.28
CA SER A 166 -22.31 -18.92 -5.52
C SER A 166 -22.35 -18.46 -6.96
N LEU A 167 -23.55 -18.18 -7.45
CA LEU A 167 -23.80 -17.80 -8.85
C LEU A 167 -24.85 -16.69 -8.91
N SER A 168 -24.66 -15.74 -9.85
CA SER A 168 -25.67 -14.74 -10.22
C SER A 168 -25.74 -14.57 -11.74
N VAL A 169 -26.92 -14.41 -12.28
CA VAL A 169 -27.17 -14.23 -13.74
C VAL A 169 -27.95 -12.96 -14.05
N ALA A 170 -28.48 -12.31 -13.04
CA ALA A 170 -29.20 -11.03 -13.14
C ALA A 170 -29.12 -10.29 -11.80
N GLU A 171 -29.24 -8.97 -11.84
CA GLU A 171 -29.23 -8.14 -10.64
C GLU A 171 -30.34 -8.53 -9.66
N ASN A 172 -29.99 -8.57 -8.38
CA ASN A 172 -30.86 -9.02 -7.29
C ASN A 172 -31.32 -10.49 -7.40
N GLU A 173 -30.63 -11.32 -8.17
CA GLU A 173 -30.88 -12.75 -8.29
C GLU A 173 -29.57 -13.53 -8.12
N GLY A 174 -29.51 -14.40 -7.13
CA GLY A 174 -28.34 -15.23 -6.86
C GLY A 174 -28.70 -16.57 -6.24
N CYS A 175 -27.75 -17.49 -6.25
CA CYS A 175 -27.86 -18.72 -5.49
C CYS A 175 -26.55 -19.11 -4.82
N TYR A 176 -26.67 -19.88 -3.78
CA TYR A 176 -25.58 -20.59 -3.15
C TYR A 176 -25.80 -22.10 -3.25
N ILE A 177 -24.80 -22.82 -3.70
CA ILE A 177 -24.74 -24.27 -3.80
C ILE A 177 -23.84 -24.77 -2.69
N PRO A 178 -24.35 -25.06 -1.49
CA PRO A 178 -23.54 -25.57 -0.38
C PRO A 178 -23.08 -26.99 -0.65
N ILE A 179 -21.85 -27.31 -0.24
CA ILE A 179 -21.22 -28.62 -0.47
C ILE A 179 -20.56 -29.15 0.80
N GLY A 180 -20.09 -28.26 1.68
CA GLY A 180 -19.24 -28.63 2.81
C GLY A 180 -19.64 -28.04 4.16
N HIS A 181 -20.89 -27.69 4.40
CA HIS A 181 -21.35 -27.25 5.72
C HIS A 181 -21.61 -28.46 6.61
N ASP A 182 -21.22 -28.35 7.90
CA ASP A 182 -21.19 -29.47 8.85
C ASP A 182 -21.70 -29.11 10.27
N TYR A 183 -22.51 -28.03 10.39
CA TYR A 183 -23.13 -27.69 11.69
C TYR A 183 -24.25 -28.63 12.09
N GLU A 184 -24.57 -28.69 13.37
CA GLU A 184 -25.63 -29.55 13.93
C GLU A 184 -27.00 -29.19 13.34
N GLY A 185 -27.68 -30.17 12.75
CA GLY A 185 -28.96 -29.98 12.06
C GLY A 185 -28.85 -29.40 10.67
N CYS A 186 -27.66 -29.38 10.04
CA CYS A 186 -27.49 -28.97 8.66
C CYS A 186 -28.34 -29.82 7.72
N PRO A 187 -29.12 -29.20 6.79
CA PRO A 187 -29.83 -29.95 5.77
C PRO A 187 -28.89 -30.76 4.88
N GLU A 188 -29.41 -31.85 4.31
CA GLU A 188 -28.67 -32.63 3.31
C GLU A 188 -28.30 -31.77 2.11
N GLN A 189 -27.01 -31.77 1.74
CA GLN A 189 -26.42 -31.00 0.65
C GLN A 189 -26.14 -31.92 -0.54
N LEU A 190 -26.02 -31.33 -1.74
CA LEU A 190 -25.48 -32.05 -2.89
C LEU A 190 -24.00 -32.40 -2.62
N SER A 191 -23.57 -33.59 -3.01
CA SER A 191 -22.16 -33.95 -2.89
C SER A 191 -21.30 -33.16 -3.90
N MET A 192 -20.04 -32.98 -3.58
CA MET A 192 -19.04 -32.34 -4.47
C MET A 192 -19.08 -32.97 -5.87
N ASP A 193 -19.05 -34.31 -5.95
CA ASP A 193 -19.01 -35.04 -7.22
C ASP A 193 -20.29 -34.77 -8.04
N GLU A 194 -21.46 -34.73 -7.41
CA GLU A 194 -22.72 -34.42 -8.10
C GLU A 194 -22.73 -33.02 -8.68
N VAL A 195 -22.25 -32.02 -7.91
CA VAL A 195 -22.18 -30.63 -8.37
C VAL A 195 -21.17 -30.48 -9.50
N ILE A 196 -19.96 -30.98 -9.33
CA ILE A 196 -18.86 -30.83 -10.31
C ILE A 196 -19.20 -31.56 -11.61
N THR A 197 -19.75 -32.78 -11.55
CA THR A 197 -20.11 -33.56 -12.74
C THR A 197 -21.12 -32.82 -13.64
N VAL A 198 -22.05 -32.07 -13.05
CA VAL A 198 -23.11 -31.41 -13.81
C VAL A 198 -22.79 -29.95 -14.13
N LEU A 199 -22.23 -29.22 -13.17
CA LEU A 199 -21.91 -27.79 -13.32
C LEU A 199 -20.58 -27.54 -14.01
N GLY A 200 -19.56 -28.37 -13.79
CA GLY A 200 -18.21 -28.18 -14.33
C GLY A 200 -18.19 -28.02 -15.85
N PRO A 201 -18.75 -28.95 -16.64
CA PRO A 201 -18.80 -28.80 -18.11
C PRO A 201 -19.52 -27.53 -18.55
N VAL A 202 -20.55 -27.08 -17.81
CA VAL A 202 -21.30 -25.86 -18.14
C VAL A 202 -20.45 -24.61 -17.91
N ILE A 203 -19.67 -24.56 -16.84
CA ILE A 203 -18.73 -23.47 -16.56
C ILE A 203 -17.67 -23.44 -17.67
N GLU A 204 -17.06 -24.57 -18.00
CA GLU A 204 -16.01 -24.67 -19.02
C GLU A 204 -16.50 -24.30 -20.43
N GLU A 205 -17.72 -24.67 -20.80
CA GLU A 205 -18.35 -24.30 -22.09
C GLU A 205 -18.69 -22.80 -22.16
N ASN A 206 -18.93 -22.14 -21.03
CA ASN A 206 -19.37 -20.74 -20.96
C ASN A 206 -18.36 -19.81 -20.26
N GLN A 207 -17.08 -20.18 -20.23
CA GLN A 207 -16.08 -19.41 -19.51
C GLN A 207 -15.88 -17.97 -20.07
N ASP A 208 -16.21 -17.72 -21.33
CA ASP A 208 -16.24 -16.39 -21.94
C ASP A 208 -17.36 -15.47 -21.41
N LYS A 209 -18.21 -15.97 -20.51
CA LYS A 209 -19.28 -15.23 -19.81
C LYS A 209 -19.02 -15.07 -18.32
N ILE A 210 -17.93 -15.64 -17.78
CA ILE A 210 -17.62 -15.63 -16.36
C ILE A 210 -17.20 -14.23 -15.93
N VAL A 211 -17.85 -13.74 -14.89
CA VAL A 211 -17.46 -12.54 -14.14
C VAL A 211 -17.11 -12.95 -12.72
N GLY A 212 -16.02 -12.44 -12.17
CA GLY A 212 -15.65 -12.66 -10.77
C GLY A 212 -15.08 -11.42 -10.10
N GLN A 213 -14.77 -11.56 -8.83
CA GLN A 213 -14.10 -10.55 -8.02
C GLN A 213 -12.83 -11.18 -7.43
N ASN A 214 -11.65 -10.89 -7.97
CA ASN A 214 -10.40 -11.55 -7.61
C ASN A 214 -10.37 -13.05 -8.00
N LEU A 215 -10.72 -13.35 -9.24
CA LEU A 215 -10.75 -14.71 -9.81
C LEU A 215 -9.46 -15.51 -9.62
N LYS A 216 -8.35 -14.82 -9.34
CA LYS A 216 -7.09 -15.47 -8.96
C LYS A 216 -7.24 -16.37 -7.74
N PHE A 217 -8.21 -16.09 -6.85
CA PHE A 217 -8.54 -16.93 -5.70
C PHE A 217 -9.37 -18.16 -6.12
N ASP A 218 -10.41 -17.97 -6.94
CA ASP A 218 -11.39 -19.01 -7.26
C ASP A 218 -10.87 -20.04 -8.27
N ILE A 219 -10.14 -19.58 -9.29
CA ILE A 219 -9.61 -20.43 -10.36
C ILE A 219 -8.82 -21.64 -9.84
N PRO A 220 -7.82 -21.51 -8.94
CA PRO A 220 -7.09 -22.66 -8.43
C PRO A 220 -7.93 -23.58 -7.55
N ILE A 221 -8.95 -23.07 -6.87
CA ILE A 221 -9.86 -23.87 -6.06
C ILE A 221 -10.73 -24.74 -6.98
N LEU A 222 -11.35 -24.13 -7.99
CA LEU A 222 -12.16 -24.83 -8.99
C LEU A 222 -11.34 -25.85 -9.77
N SER A 223 -10.09 -25.51 -10.16
CA SER A 223 -9.21 -26.40 -10.91
C SER A 223 -8.85 -27.67 -10.13
N ARG A 224 -8.65 -27.60 -8.81
CA ARG A 224 -8.42 -28.78 -7.97
C ARG A 224 -9.60 -29.77 -7.93
N HIS A 225 -10.79 -29.29 -8.27
CA HIS A 225 -11.98 -30.12 -8.39
C HIS A 225 -12.35 -30.46 -9.83
N GLY A 226 -11.43 -30.18 -10.79
CA GLY A 226 -11.59 -30.56 -12.20
C GLY A 226 -12.34 -29.56 -13.06
N ILE A 227 -12.61 -28.33 -12.59
CA ILE A 227 -13.16 -27.24 -13.39
C ILE A 227 -12.02 -26.32 -13.82
N ASN A 228 -11.65 -26.35 -15.10
CA ASN A 228 -10.52 -25.61 -15.63
C ASN A 228 -10.96 -24.35 -16.37
N ILE A 229 -10.82 -23.20 -15.70
CA ILE A 229 -11.09 -21.90 -16.29
C ILE A 229 -9.79 -21.38 -16.91
N THR A 230 -9.72 -21.29 -18.23
CA THR A 230 -8.56 -20.79 -18.97
C THR A 230 -8.76 -19.39 -19.53
N LYS A 231 -9.99 -18.88 -19.52
CA LYS A 231 -10.38 -17.52 -19.87
C LYS A 231 -11.61 -17.12 -19.06
N PHE A 232 -11.87 -15.84 -18.94
CA PHE A 232 -13.08 -15.29 -18.32
C PHE A 232 -13.41 -13.95 -18.96
N LEU A 233 -14.65 -13.49 -18.77
CA LEU A 233 -15.13 -12.22 -19.31
C LEU A 233 -14.56 -11.02 -18.55
N ALA A 234 -14.60 -11.06 -17.21
CA ALA A 234 -14.20 -9.94 -16.40
C ALA A 234 -13.83 -10.32 -14.95
N ASP A 235 -12.90 -9.55 -14.38
CA ASP A 235 -12.62 -9.48 -12.94
C ASP A 235 -12.85 -8.04 -12.46
N THR A 236 -13.86 -7.85 -11.61
CA THR A 236 -14.32 -6.51 -11.18
C THR A 236 -13.31 -5.77 -10.33
N MET A 237 -12.45 -6.48 -9.57
CA MET A 237 -11.33 -5.89 -8.85
C MET A 237 -10.33 -5.26 -9.83
N LEU A 238 -9.94 -5.99 -10.87
CA LEU A 238 -8.98 -5.52 -11.88
C LEU A 238 -9.58 -4.42 -12.77
N MET A 239 -10.87 -4.51 -13.12
CA MET A 239 -11.58 -3.45 -13.85
C MET A 239 -11.49 -2.12 -13.10
N SER A 240 -11.85 -2.10 -11.84
CA SER A 240 -11.79 -0.89 -11.01
C SER A 240 -10.36 -0.39 -10.85
N TYR A 241 -9.41 -1.29 -10.65
CA TYR A 241 -7.99 -0.94 -10.49
C TYR A 241 -7.41 -0.26 -11.74
N VAL A 242 -7.69 -0.79 -12.92
CA VAL A 242 -7.20 -0.20 -14.18
C VAL A 242 -7.91 1.11 -14.50
N LEU A 243 -9.20 1.24 -14.16
CA LEU A 243 -9.94 2.49 -14.31
C LEU A 243 -9.32 3.62 -13.48
N ASN A 244 -9.01 3.36 -12.21
CA ASN A 244 -8.32 4.31 -11.33
C ASN A 244 -7.76 3.60 -10.10
N SER A 245 -6.45 3.33 -10.12
CA SER A 245 -5.73 2.62 -9.04
C SER A 245 -5.76 3.32 -7.68
N THR A 246 -6.16 4.58 -7.62
CA THR A 246 -6.17 5.40 -6.40
C THR A 246 -7.56 5.80 -5.92
N ALA A 247 -8.63 5.47 -6.65
CA ALA A 247 -9.99 5.90 -6.31
C ALA A 247 -10.47 5.29 -4.99
N THR A 248 -10.21 4.00 -4.78
CA THR A 248 -10.61 3.27 -3.57
C THR A 248 -9.69 2.06 -3.35
N ARG A 249 -9.89 1.33 -2.26
CA ARG A 249 -9.40 -0.05 -2.15
C ARG A 249 -10.32 -0.94 -2.97
N HIS A 250 -9.75 -1.81 -3.82
CA HIS A 250 -10.50 -2.56 -4.83
C HIS A 250 -11.15 -3.86 -4.30
N GLY A 251 -11.32 -3.99 -2.98
CA GLY A 251 -12.12 -5.06 -2.37
C GLY A 251 -13.61 -4.82 -2.56
N MET A 252 -14.41 -5.89 -2.64
CA MET A 252 -15.84 -5.87 -2.97
C MET A 252 -16.65 -4.86 -2.15
N ASP A 253 -16.51 -4.86 -0.81
CA ASP A 253 -17.23 -3.94 0.08
C ASP A 253 -17.03 -2.47 -0.31
N ARG A 254 -15.79 -2.11 -0.67
CA ARG A 254 -15.45 -0.75 -1.05
C ARG A 254 -15.93 -0.40 -2.44
N LEU A 255 -15.89 -1.36 -3.36
CA LEU A 255 -16.42 -1.18 -4.71
C LEU A 255 -17.95 -1.05 -4.69
N ALA A 256 -18.63 -1.86 -3.89
CA ALA A 256 -20.08 -1.78 -3.70
C ALA A 256 -20.50 -0.42 -3.10
N ASP A 257 -19.81 0.05 -2.08
CA ASP A 257 -20.04 1.38 -1.49
C ASP A 257 -19.78 2.48 -2.52
N TYR A 258 -18.65 2.44 -3.23
CA TYR A 258 -18.23 3.50 -4.15
C TYR A 258 -19.06 3.58 -5.43
N TYR A 259 -19.32 2.43 -6.10
CA TYR A 259 -19.99 2.40 -7.40
C TYR A 259 -21.48 2.16 -7.31
N LEU A 260 -21.97 1.44 -6.29
CA LEU A 260 -23.36 1.03 -6.18
C LEU A 260 -24.10 1.74 -5.03
N ASN A 261 -23.40 2.50 -4.17
CA ASN A 261 -23.93 3.05 -2.92
C ASN A 261 -24.63 1.96 -2.09
N TYR A 262 -24.00 0.79 -2.00
CA TYR A 262 -24.53 -0.41 -1.37
C TYR A 262 -23.58 -0.91 -0.26
N THR A 263 -24.14 -1.21 0.91
CA THR A 263 -23.38 -1.80 2.02
C THR A 263 -23.57 -3.31 2.02
N THR A 264 -22.50 -4.04 1.75
CA THR A 264 -22.46 -5.52 1.74
C THR A 264 -22.48 -6.10 3.14
N THR A 265 -22.87 -7.37 3.25
CA THR A 265 -22.66 -8.17 4.46
C THR A 265 -21.19 -8.53 4.57
N LYS A 266 -20.57 -8.27 5.73
CA LYS A 266 -19.16 -8.62 5.93
C LYS A 266 -19.01 -10.07 6.37
N TYR A 267 -17.91 -10.70 5.99
CA TYR A 267 -17.54 -12.04 6.47
C TYR A 267 -17.61 -12.18 8.00
N THR A 268 -17.16 -11.15 8.74
CA THR A 268 -17.21 -11.10 10.20
C THR A 268 -18.63 -10.98 10.78
N ASP A 269 -19.59 -10.51 9.99
CA ASP A 269 -20.99 -10.42 10.43
C ASP A 269 -21.65 -11.81 10.45
N VAL A 270 -21.18 -12.73 9.60
CA VAL A 270 -21.70 -14.12 9.52
C VAL A 270 -20.87 -15.11 10.31
N THR A 271 -19.55 -14.93 10.43
CA THR A 271 -18.67 -15.86 11.15
C THR A 271 -18.30 -15.40 12.57
N GLY A 272 -18.57 -14.12 12.92
CA GLY A 272 -18.10 -13.52 14.18
C GLY A 272 -16.66 -13.02 14.11
N THR A 273 -16.15 -12.53 15.24
CA THR A 273 -14.82 -11.89 15.33
C THR A 273 -13.97 -12.47 16.46
N ALA A 274 -12.65 -12.42 16.29
CA ALA A 274 -11.65 -12.83 17.28
C ALA A 274 -11.91 -14.24 17.83
N SER A 275 -11.92 -14.42 19.14
CA SER A 275 -12.10 -15.73 19.81
C SER A 275 -13.50 -16.36 19.63
N LYS A 276 -14.46 -15.62 19.09
CA LYS A 276 -15.82 -16.10 18.79
C LYS A 276 -16.01 -16.42 17.31
N GLN A 277 -14.99 -16.27 16.49
CA GLN A 277 -15.09 -16.57 15.08
C GLN A 277 -15.21 -18.07 14.85
N ILE A 278 -16.23 -18.45 14.06
CA ILE A 278 -16.47 -19.82 13.63
C ILE A 278 -15.99 -20.02 12.19
N SER A 279 -15.74 -21.26 11.79
CA SER A 279 -15.52 -21.62 10.39
C SER A 279 -16.77 -21.33 9.57
N PHE A 280 -16.61 -20.95 8.30
CA PHE A 280 -17.76 -20.76 7.39
C PHE A 280 -18.58 -22.06 7.24
N ALA A 281 -17.96 -23.23 7.36
CA ALA A 281 -18.65 -24.51 7.39
C ALA A 281 -19.69 -24.62 8.53
N GLN A 282 -19.51 -23.87 9.63
CA GLN A 282 -20.42 -23.82 10.77
C GLN A 282 -21.51 -22.74 10.68
N VAL A 283 -21.47 -21.92 9.62
CA VAL A 283 -22.51 -20.90 9.38
C VAL A 283 -23.77 -21.58 8.88
N LYS A 284 -24.94 -21.23 9.41
CA LYS A 284 -26.24 -21.78 8.96
C LYS A 284 -26.50 -21.42 7.51
N LEU A 285 -27.10 -22.35 6.76
CA LEU A 285 -27.29 -22.23 5.32
C LEU A 285 -28.15 -21.03 4.88
N ASP A 286 -29.12 -20.63 5.68
CA ASP A 286 -29.89 -19.40 5.41
C ASP A 286 -28.99 -18.16 5.41
N VAL A 287 -28.15 -18.02 6.44
CA VAL A 287 -27.19 -16.92 6.57
C VAL A 287 -26.07 -17.02 5.52
N ALA A 288 -25.52 -18.21 5.31
CA ALA A 288 -24.48 -18.45 4.32
C ALA A 288 -24.96 -18.18 2.88
N THR A 289 -26.22 -18.55 2.59
CA THR A 289 -26.84 -18.28 1.28
C THR A 289 -27.01 -16.78 1.04
N ASP A 290 -27.50 -16.05 2.03
CA ASP A 290 -27.67 -14.60 1.91
C ASP A 290 -26.34 -13.90 1.69
N TYR A 291 -25.27 -14.34 2.37
CA TYR A 291 -23.92 -13.81 2.21
C TYR A 291 -23.33 -14.16 0.83
N ALA A 292 -23.18 -15.44 0.51
CA ALA A 292 -22.49 -15.89 -0.69
C ALA A 292 -23.23 -15.50 -1.99
N ALA A 293 -24.56 -15.58 -2.01
CA ALA A 293 -25.34 -15.15 -3.15
C ALA A 293 -25.35 -13.62 -3.33
N GLU A 294 -25.24 -12.84 -2.23
CA GLU A 294 -25.02 -11.39 -2.27
C GLU A 294 -23.69 -11.07 -2.97
N ASP A 295 -22.61 -11.78 -2.63
CA ASP A 295 -21.28 -11.55 -3.21
C ASP A 295 -21.29 -11.78 -4.74
N ALA A 296 -21.93 -12.84 -5.22
CA ALA A 296 -22.11 -13.09 -6.65
C ALA A 296 -23.00 -12.02 -7.32
N ASP A 297 -24.11 -11.59 -6.69
CA ASP A 297 -24.98 -10.53 -7.21
C ASP A 297 -24.24 -9.18 -7.30
N ILE A 298 -23.55 -8.79 -6.25
CA ILE A 298 -22.77 -7.54 -6.21
C ILE A 298 -21.67 -7.57 -7.28
N THR A 299 -20.99 -8.70 -7.46
CA THR A 299 -19.99 -8.88 -8.52
C THR A 299 -20.59 -8.63 -9.90
N LEU A 300 -21.75 -9.18 -10.21
CA LEU A 300 -22.42 -8.94 -11.50
C LEU A 300 -22.87 -7.49 -11.67
N ARG A 301 -23.41 -6.88 -10.63
CA ARG A 301 -23.80 -5.46 -10.63
C ARG A 301 -22.61 -4.54 -10.83
N LEU A 302 -21.47 -4.81 -10.17
CA LEU A 302 -20.22 -4.09 -10.38
C LEU A 302 -19.75 -4.19 -11.84
N TYR A 303 -19.79 -5.38 -12.43
CA TYR A 303 -19.48 -5.57 -13.85
C TYR A 303 -20.36 -4.68 -14.75
N ASN A 304 -21.66 -4.65 -14.49
CA ASN A 304 -22.61 -3.86 -15.28
C ASN A 304 -22.30 -2.35 -15.23
N VAL A 305 -21.78 -1.85 -14.10
CA VAL A 305 -21.41 -0.43 -13.94
C VAL A 305 -20.01 -0.16 -14.51
N LEU A 306 -19.05 -1.03 -14.28
CA LEU A 306 -17.64 -0.82 -14.65
C LEU A 306 -17.40 -1.02 -16.16
N SER A 307 -18.10 -1.95 -16.80
CA SER A 307 -17.93 -2.28 -18.22
C SER A 307 -18.18 -1.09 -19.15
N PRO A 308 -19.26 -0.30 -19.02
CA PRO A 308 -19.43 0.92 -19.81
C PRO A 308 -18.32 1.95 -19.59
N LEU A 309 -17.86 2.13 -18.35
CA LEU A 309 -16.79 3.08 -18.03
C LEU A 309 -15.45 2.71 -18.67
N LEU A 310 -15.16 1.41 -18.78
CA LEU A 310 -13.96 0.91 -19.47
C LEU A 310 -14.04 1.09 -20.98
N LYS A 311 -15.21 0.84 -21.58
CA LYS A 311 -15.43 1.03 -23.03
C LYS A 311 -15.19 2.48 -23.49
N GLU A 312 -15.39 3.45 -22.59
CA GLU A 312 -15.03 4.85 -22.85
C GLU A 312 -13.50 5.09 -22.81
N LYS A 313 -12.71 4.11 -22.35
CA LYS A 313 -11.26 4.20 -22.17
C LYS A 313 -10.54 3.03 -22.86
N PRO A 314 -10.49 2.99 -24.19
CA PRO A 314 -10.04 1.82 -24.94
C PRO A 314 -8.58 1.39 -24.66
N ILE A 315 -7.71 2.32 -24.26
CA ILE A 315 -6.32 1.98 -23.88
C ILE A 315 -6.31 1.19 -22.57
N GLN A 316 -7.11 1.61 -21.58
CA GLN A 316 -7.24 0.92 -20.30
C GLN A 316 -7.95 -0.43 -20.47
N GLU A 317 -8.97 -0.51 -21.31
CA GLU A 317 -9.64 -1.78 -21.64
C GLU A 317 -8.64 -2.76 -22.26
N LYS A 318 -7.85 -2.31 -23.24
CA LYS A 318 -6.79 -3.13 -23.85
C LYS A 318 -5.73 -3.58 -22.85
N LEU A 319 -5.27 -2.69 -21.96
CA LEU A 319 -4.33 -3.04 -20.90
C LEU A 319 -4.89 -4.14 -19.98
N LEU A 320 -6.18 -4.07 -19.68
CA LEU A 320 -6.88 -5.06 -18.86
C LEU A 320 -6.91 -6.43 -19.56
N GLU A 321 -7.31 -6.44 -20.84
CA GLU A 321 -7.46 -7.66 -21.64
C GLU A 321 -6.11 -8.31 -22.01
N ASP A 322 -5.11 -7.50 -22.40
CA ASP A 322 -3.84 -8.02 -22.89
C ASP A 322 -2.83 -8.31 -21.78
N LEU A 323 -2.98 -7.68 -20.59
CA LEU A 323 -1.99 -7.80 -19.52
C LEU A 323 -2.60 -8.32 -18.21
N GLU A 324 -3.58 -7.63 -17.62
CA GLU A 324 -4.01 -7.93 -16.26
C GLU A 324 -4.83 -9.22 -16.17
N TYR A 325 -5.75 -9.49 -17.10
CA TYR A 325 -6.53 -10.72 -17.09
C TYR A 325 -5.69 -11.98 -17.35
N PRO A 326 -4.83 -12.03 -18.38
CA PRO A 326 -3.96 -13.19 -18.57
C PRO A 326 -3.01 -13.43 -17.39
N LEU A 327 -2.56 -12.36 -16.73
CA LEU A 327 -1.66 -12.45 -15.59
C LEU A 327 -2.31 -13.17 -14.39
N VAL A 328 -3.62 -13.18 -14.25
CA VAL A 328 -4.33 -13.94 -13.21
C VAL A 328 -3.91 -15.42 -13.23
N HIS A 329 -3.86 -16.01 -14.41
CA HIS A 329 -3.49 -17.43 -14.57
C HIS A 329 -2.00 -17.67 -14.30
N VAL A 330 -1.14 -16.74 -14.71
CA VAL A 330 0.32 -16.84 -14.46
C VAL A 330 0.61 -16.75 -12.97
N LEU A 331 0.03 -15.75 -12.29
CA LEU A 331 0.18 -15.60 -10.85
C LEU A 331 -0.37 -16.80 -10.07
N SER A 332 -1.52 -17.32 -10.49
CA SER A 332 -2.06 -18.54 -9.90
C SER A 332 -1.06 -19.69 -9.99
N ARG A 333 -0.40 -19.91 -11.14
CA ARG A 333 0.61 -20.94 -11.29
C ARG A 333 1.86 -20.70 -10.45
N VAL A 334 2.37 -19.46 -10.40
CA VAL A 334 3.52 -19.10 -9.56
C VAL A 334 3.21 -19.37 -8.09
N GLU A 335 2.04 -18.96 -7.62
CA GLU A 335 1.58 -19.21 -6.25
C GLU A 335 1.42 -20.70 -5.96
N GLN A 336 0.88 -21.50 -6.90
CA GLN A 336 0.75 -22.95 -6.76
C GLN A 336 2.14 -23.65 -6.77
N ASN A 337 3.08 -23.20 -7.60
CA ASN A 337 4.44 -23.72 -7.62
C ASN A 337 5.14 -23.50 -6.27
N GLY A 338 5.02 -22.31 -5.68
CA GLY A 338 5.63 -21.93 -4.43
C GLY A 338 7.15 -22.08 -4.41
N ALA A 339 7.79 -21.70 -3.32
CA ALA A 339 9.23 -21.75 -3.12
C ALA A 339 9.60 -22.76 -2.01
N LYS A 340 10.62 -23.57 -2.23
CA LYS A 340 11.12 -24.53 -1.23
C LYS A 340 12.13 -23.86 -0.31
N ILE A 341 12.08 -24.21 0.98
CA ILE A 341 13.03 -23.71 1.99
C ILE A 341 13.78 -24.83 2.69
N ASP A 342 15.02 -24.53 3.10
CA ASP A 342 15.78 -25.34 4.06
C ASP A 342 15.49 -24.88 5.48
N LYS A 343 14.57 -25.55 6.16
CA LYS A 343 14.20 -25.25 7.55
C LYS A 343 15.36 -25.32 8.52
N LYS A 344 16.35 -26.21 8.27
CA LYS A 344 17.52 -26.36 9.17
C LYS A 344 18.40 -25.11 9.09
N LYS A 345 18.64 -24.61 7.87
CA LYS A 345 19.38 -23.35 7.68
C LYS A 345 18.68 -22.19 8.37
N LEU A 346 17.35 -22.04 8.21
CA LEU A 346 16.58 -21.00 8.87
C LEU A 346 16.58 -21.12 10.39
N ALA A 347 16.42 -22.34 10.93
CA ALA A 347 16.44 -22.57 12.37
C ALA A 347 17.80 -22.25 13.00
N ASN A 348 18.90 -22.63 12.35
CA ASN A 348 20.25 -22.27 12.79
C ASN A 348 20.46 -20.75 12.76
N HIS A 349 20.03 -20.10 11.68
CA HIS A 349 20.13 -18.65 11.57
C HIS A 349 19.26 -17.94 12.62
N SER A 350 18.04 -18.44 12.88
CA SER A 350 17.17 -17.91 13.97
C SER A 350 17.84 -17.98 15.33
N LYS A 351 18.55 -19.08 15.63
CA LYS A 351 19.30 -19.24 16.89
C LYS A 351 20.42 -18.20 17.00
N GLU A 352 21.25 -18.06 15.97
CA GLU A 352 22.34 -17.06 15.95
C GLU A 352 21.81 -15.61 16.07
N LEU A 353 20.66 -15.31 15.42
CA LEU A 353 20.00 -14.02 15.58
C LEU A 353 19.54 -13.80 17.03
N SER A 354 19.01 -14.84 17.70
CA SER A 354 18.63 -14.75 19.12
C SER A 354 19.82 -14.40 19.98
N GLU A 355 20.94 -15.09 19.81
CA GLU A 355 22.19 -14.83 20.56
C GLU A 355 22.66 -13.37 20.40
N LYS A 356 22.67 -12.85 19.16
CA LYS A 356 23.02 -11.43 18.88
C LYS A 356 22.00 -10.44 19.47
N ILE A 357 20.72 -10.76 19.44
CA ILE A 357 19.64 -9.93 20.02
C ILE A 357 19.81 -9.84 21.54
N ASP A 358 20.14 -10.96 22.20
CA ASP A 358 20.37 -11.01 23.65
C ASP A 358 21.62 -10.19 24.04
N GLU A 359 22.70 -10.26 23.25
CA GLU A 359 23.90 -9.44 23.42
C GLU A 359 23.58 -7.93 23.32
N LEU A 360 22.83 -7.53 22.28
CA LEU A 360 22.43 -6.14 22.07
C LEU A 360 21.49 -5.65 23.18
N SER A 361 20.58 -6.49 23.63
CA SER A 361 19.68 -6.18 24.76
C SER A 361 20.47 -5.94 26.04
N SER A 362 21.44 -6.82 26.35
CA SER A 362 22.29 -6.70 27.51
C SER A 362 23.14 -5.42 27.44
N ALA A 363 23.67 -5.08 26.26
CA ALA A 363 24.41 -3.84 26.05
C ALA A 363 23.52 -2.60 26.24
N ALA A 364 22.30 -2.63 25.73
CA ALA A 364 21.30 -1.56 25.90
C ALA A 364 20.96 -1.35 27.38
N PHE A 365 20.73 -2.43 28.13
CA PHE A 365 20.41 -2.38 29.58
C PHE A 365 21.54 -1.83 30.38
N LYS A 366 22.80 -2.18 30.05
CA LYS A 366 23.99 -1.65 30.70
C LYS A 366 24.12 -0.13 30.53
N ILE A 367 23.83 0.39 29.35
CA ILE A 367 23.86 1.85 29.07
C ILE A 367 22.67 2.54 29.77
N ALA A 368 21.48 1.94 29.72
CA ALA A 368 20.31 2.50 30.38
C ALA A 368 20.37 2.41 31.92
N GLY A 369 21.16 1.46 32.47
CA GLY A 369 21.24 1.18 33.89
C GLY A 369 20.05 0.42 34.47
N GLU A 370 19.16 -0.11 33.60
CA GLU A 370 18.01 -0.93 33.95
C GLU A 370 17.54 -1.74 32.75
N GLU A 371 16.76 -2.81 33.00
CA GLU A 371 16.09 -3.58 31.96
C GLU A 371 14.84 -2.87 31.50
N PHE A 372 14.59 -2.86 30.19
CA PHE A 372 13.40 -2.28 29.57
C PHE A 372 13.07 -2.98 28.25
N ASN A 373 11.85 -2.82 27.77
CA ASN A 373 11.43 -3.39 26.48
C ASN A 373 11.87 -2.47 25.32
N LEU A 374 12.85 -2.95 24.50
CA LEU A 374 13.39 -2.24 23.34
C LEU A 374 12.35 -2.09 22.21
N ASP A 375 11.27 -2.89 22.21
CA ASP A 375 10.17 -2.77 21.25
C ASP A 375 9.07 -1.81 21.73
N SER A 376 9.11 -1.34 22.99
CA SER A 376 8.11 -0.43 23.53
C SER A 376 8.47 1.03 23.26
N PRO A 377 7.76 1.76 22.35
CA PRO A 377 8.02 3.18 22.11
C PRO A 377 7.89 4.04 23.38
N LYS A 378 7.03 3.63 24.32
CA LYS A 378 6.82 4.34 25.59
C LYS A 378 8.05 4.23 26.49
N GLN A 379 8.58 3.01 26.69
CA GLN A 379 9.77 2.80 27.53
C GLN A 379 11.02 3.41 26.88
N LEU A 380 11.15 3.34 25.55
CA LEU A 380 12.22 4.02 24.84
C LEU A 380 12.18 5.53 25.03
N LEU A 381 11.01 6.13 25.07
CA LEU A 381 10.86 7.56 25.34
C LEU A 381 11.39 7.91 26.73
N GLU A 382 10.97 7.16 27.76
CA GLU A 382 11.43 7.34 29.15
C GLU A 382 12.95 7.22 29.26
N ILE A 383 13.54 6.16 28.65
CA ILE A 383 14.98 5.92 28.71
C ILE A 383 15.78 6.99 27.94
N LEU A 384 15.42 7.24 26.67
CA LEU A 384 16.23 8.12 25.81
C LEU A 384 16.12 9.60 26.21
N TYR A 385 14.91 10.08 26.49
CA TYR A 385 14.68 11.51 26.66
C TYR A 385 14.54 11.95 28.11
N GLU A 386 13.95 11.13 28.99
CA GLU A 386 13.76 11.50 30.39
C GLU A 386 14.97 11.11 31.25
N LYS A 387 15.50 9.88 31.06
CA LYS A 387 16.61 9.38 31.87
C LYS A 387 17.97 9.79 31.32
N LEU A 388 18.23 9.58 30.04
CA LEU A 388 19.54 9.89 29.43
C LEU A 388 19.61 11.32 28.87
N GLY A 389 18.48 12.05 28.79
CA GLY A 389 18.42 13.45 28.40
C GLY A 389 18.84 13.74 26.96
N LEU A 390 18.66 12.80 26.04
CA LEU A 390 18.99 13.00 24.63
C LEU A 390 18.17 14.14 24.00
N PRO A 391 18.69 14.86 23.00
CA PRO A 391 17.99 15.96 22.36
C PRO A 391 16.74 15.48 21.60
N VAL A 392 15.63 16.22 21.73
CA VAL A 392 14.38 15.93 21.02
C VAL A 392 14.45 16.50 19.61
N LEU A 393 14.85 15.70 18.63
CA LEU A 393 15.00 16.12 17.23
C LEU A 393 13.66 16.23 16.51
N LYS A 394 12.65 15.43 16.90
CA LYS A 394 11.33 15.38 16.26
C LYS A 394 10.27 14.99 17.29
N LYS A 395 9.05 15.53 17.09
CA LYS A 395 7.87 15.16 17.89
C LYS A 395 6.84 14.44 17.05
N THR A 396 6.09 13.56 17.68
CA THR A 396 4.92 12.92 17.08
C THR A 396 3.75 13.93 16.92
N PRO A 397 2.71 13.63 16.12
CA PRO A 397 1.52 14.48 16.03
C PRO A 397 0.83 14.74 17.39
N LYS A 398 1.04 13.87 18.39
CA LYS A 398 0.55 14.03 19.76
C LYS A 398 1.49 14.83 20.66
N GLY A 399 2.57 15.41 20.10
CA GLY A 399 3.51 16.27 20.82
C GLY A 399 4.60 15.54 21.63
N GLN A 400 4.64 14.22 21.64
CA GLN A 400 5.66 13.44 22.34
C GLN A 400 6.96 13.32 21.51
N PRO A 401 8.15 13.19 22.14
CA PRO A 401 9.39 12.89 21.43
C PRO A 401 9.25 11.63 20.55
N SER A 402 9.83 11.68 19.36
CA SER A 402 9.76 10.57 18.41
C SER A 402 10.88 9.57 18.63
N THR A 403 10.56 8.28 18.58
CA THR A 403 11.51 7.16 18.60
C THR A 403 11.49 6.37 17.29
N ASN A 404 11.04 7.01 16.19
CA ASN A 404 11.03 6.39 14.87
C ASN A 404 12.46 6.22 14.32
N GLU A 405 12.59 5.39 13.28
CA GLU A 405 13.88 5.03 12.68
C GLU A 405 14.70 6.25 12.24
N ASP A 406 14.09 7.23 11.54
CA ASP A 406 14.76 8.47 11.10
C ASP A 406 15.34 9.28 12.28
N THR A 407 14.61 9.36 13.40
CA THR A 407 15.07 10.05 14.60
C THR A 407 16.20 9.29 15.28
N LEU A 408 16.06 7.96 15.42
CA LEU A 408 17.09 7.12 16.01
C LEU A 408 18.36 7.09 15.15
N GLN A 409 18.23 7.09 13.81
CA GLN A 409 19.36 7.15 12.89
C GLN A 409 20.20 8.42 13.10
N ARG A 410 19.55 9.57 13.23
CA ARG A 410 20.23 10.84 13.50
C ARG A 410 20.85 10.87 14.89
N LEU A 411 20.19 10.32 15.91
CA LEU A 411 20.75 10.21 17.25
C LEU A 411 21.91 9.22 17.32
N SER A 412 21.95 8.20 16.47
CA SER A 412 23.01 7.18 16.45
C SER A 412 24.36 7.72 15.96
N GLU A 413 24.40 8.90 15.34
CA GLU A 413 25.64 9.57 14.95
C GLU A 413 26.45 10.02 16.15
N GLU A 414 25.78 10.39 17.27
CA GLU A 414 26.43 10.92 18.49
C GLU A 414 26.25 10.01 19.72
N TYR A 415 25.21 9.13 19.73
CA TYR A 415 24.85 8.34 20.91
C TYR A 415 24.84 6.84 20.62
N GLU A 416 25.43 6.06 21.51
CA GLU A 416 25.58 4.61 21.35
C GLU A 416 24.24 3.86 21.50
N LEU A 417 23.40 4.23 22.47
CA LEU A 417 22.14 3.51 22.71
C LEU A 417 21.18 3.54 21.50
N PRO A 418 20.92 4.66 20.81
CA PRO A 418 20.16 4.67 19.57
C PRO A 418 20.71 3.73 18.48
N LYS A 419 22.04 3.62 18.36
CA LYS A 419 22.70 2.71 17.42
C LYS A 419 22.41 1.24 17.76
N ILE A 420 22.51 0.87 19.03
CA ILE A 420 22.18 -0.48 19.51
C ILE A 420 20.71 -0.78 19.29
N ILE A 421 19.79 0.15 19.55
CA ILE A 421 18.34 -0.03 19.32
C ILE A 421 18.04 -0.27 17.84
N LEU A 422 18.69 0.45 16.92
CA LEU A 422 18.53 0.23 15.48
C LEU A 422 19.01 -1.15 15.04
N GLN A 423 20.17 -1.59 15.55
CA GLN A 423 20.68 -2.94 15.28
C GLN A 423 19.75 -4.02 15.84
N TYR A 424 19.31 -3.87 17.09
CA TYR A 424 18.34 -4.75 17.73
C TYR A 424 17.05 -4.88 16.89
N ARG A 425 16.42 -3.76 16.53
CA ARG A 425 15.20 -3.73 15.73
C ARG A 425 15.38 -4.43 14.38
N THR A 426 16.52 -4.21 13.73
CA THR A 426 16.82 -4.87 12.45
C THR A 426 16.87 -6.37 12.61
N LEU A 427 17.63 -6.89 13.60
CA LEU A 427 17.75 -8.33 13.82
C LEU A 427 16.44 -8.96 14.34
N ALA A 428 15.74 -8.29 15.25
CA ALA A 428 14.46 -8.76 15.78
C ALA A 428 13.40 -8.87 14.66
N LYS A 429 13.34 -7.89 13.75
CA LYS A 429 12.46 -7.92 12.59
C LYS A 429 12.83 -9.06 11.63
N LEU A 430 14.12 -9.26 11.34
CA LEU A 430 14.56 -10.35 10.48
C LEU A 430 14.20 -11.71 11.08
N LYS A 431 14.42 -11.88 12.39
CA LYS A 431 14.07 -13.11 13.09
C LYS A 431 12.57 -13.38 13.06
N SER A 432 11.76 -12.46 13.55
CA SER A 432 10.30 -12.65 13.67
C SER A 432 9.61 -12.76 12.31
N THR A 433 9.99 -11.92 11.34
CA THR A 433 9.31 -11.84 10.04
C THR A 433 9.72 -12.96 9.09
N TYR A 434 10.99 -13.40 9.15
CA TYR A 434 11.50 -14.35 8.17
C TYR A 434 11.95 -15.67 8.80
N THR A 435 12.97 -15.71 9.68
CA THR A 435 13.51 -17.01 10.11
C THR A 435 12.50 -17.85 10.89
N ASP A 436 11.71 -17.25 11.76
CA ASP A 436 10.69 -17.96 12.55
C ASP A 436 9.41 -18.16 11.76
N SER A 437 8.93 -17.11 11.09
CA SER A 437 7.66 -17.15 10.36
C SER A 437 7.69 -18.12 9.19
N LEU A 438 8.75 -18.08 8.35
CA LEU A 438 8.84 -18.94 7.16
C LEU A 438 8.83 -20.44 7.50
N ILE A 439 9.45 -20.84 8.61
CA ILE A 439 9.43 -22.23 9.09
C ILE A 439 8.00 -22.69 9.41
N ASN A 440 7.18 -21.80 9.99
CA ASN A 440 5.85 -22.11 10.48
C ASN A 440 4.77 -22.14 9.38
N ILE A 441 4.98 -21.35 8.30
CA ILE A 441 4.00 -21.21 7.21
C ILE A 441 4.24 -22.19 6.04
N GLU A 442 5.31 -22.99 6.08
CA GLU A 442 5.52 -24.03 5.07
C GLU A 442 4.33 -24.98 5.00
N ASN A 443 3.73 -25.11 3.83
CA ASN A 443 2.59 -25.97 3.61
C ASN A 443 2.96 -27.44 3.89
N PRO A 444 2.23 -28.16 4.76
CA PRO A 444 2.59 -29.53 5.16
C PRO A 444 2.47 -30.56 4.03
N LYS A 445 1.65 -30.30 3.00
CA LYS A 445 1.46 -31.20 1.85
C LYS A 445 2.52 -30.97 0.78
N THR A 446 2.75 -29.73 0.37
CA THR A 446 3.69 -29.38 -0.73
C THR A 446 5.12 -29.25 -0.26
N LYS A 447 5.37 -29.03 1.04
CA LYS A 447 6.68 -28.72 1.65
C LYS A 447 7.32 -27.46 1.02
N ARG A 448 6.47 -26.51 0.61
CA ARG A 448 6.86 -25.24 0.00
C ARG A 448 6.14 -24.08 0.67
N ILE A 449 6.64 -22.89 0.46
CA ILE A 449 5.99 -21.63 0.87
C ILE A 449 5.22 -21.09 -0.33
N HIS A 450 3.98 -20.71 -0.11
CA HIS A 450 3.10 -20.16 -1.13
C HIS A 450 2.72 -18.74 -0.71
N THR A 451 3.31 -17.74 -1.37
CA THR A 451 2.91 -16.34 -1.21
C THR A 451 1.66 -16.04 -2.02
N SER A 452 0.99 -14.95 -1.74
CA SER A 452 -0.08 -14.40 -2.59
C SER A 452 0.37 -13.08 -3.21
N TYR A 453 0.35 -12.99 -4.54
CA TYR A 453 0.66 -11.78 -5.30
C TYR A 453 -0.58 -10.94 -5.52
N GLN A 454 -0.56 -9.69 -5.09
CA GLN A 454 -1.68 -8.77 -5.23
C GLN A 454 -1.48 -7.84 -6.42
N GLN A 455 -2.40 -7.88 -7.39
CA GLN A 455 -2.36 -7.03 -8.59
C GLN A 455 -2.90 -5.61 -8.35
N ALA A 456 -3.87 -5.46 -7.43
CA ALA A 456 -4.68 -4.26 -7.26
C ALA A 456 -4.38 -3.48 -5.96
N VAL A 457 -3.13 -3.47 -5.49
CA VAL A 457 -2.74 -2.82 -4.23
C VAL A 457 -1.87 -1.60 -4.44
N THR A 458 -0.84 -1.69 -5.29
CA THR A 458 0.07 -0.57 -5.53
C THR A 458 -0.52 0.41 -6.56
N SER A 459 -0.29 1.70 -6.39
CA SER A 459 -0.80 2.70 -7.34
C SER A 459 -0.08 2.67 -8.70
N THR A 460 1.13 2.10 -8.76
CA THR A 460 2.01 2.14 -9.94
C THR A 460 1.90 0.90 -10.84
N GLY A 461 1.11 -0.10 -10.51
CA GLY A 461 1.05 -1.36 -11.27
C GLY A 461 1.97 -2.47 -10.76
N ARG A 462 2.91 -2.19 -9.85
CA ARG A 462 3.76 -3.22 -9.26
C ARG A 462 2.93 -4.25 -8.51
N LEU A 463 3.34 -5.51 -8.57
CA LEU A 463 2.80 -6.56 -7.72
C LEU A 463 3.22 -6.33 -6.27
N SER A 464 2.38 -6.75 -5.34
CA SER A 464 2.71 -6.80 -3.91
C SER A 464 2.60 -8.24 -3.44
N SER A 465 3.56 -8.73 -2.70
CA SER A 465 3.58 -10.09 -2.14
C SER A 465 3.13 -10.07 -0.69
N THR A 466 2.22 -10.98 -0.31
CA THR A 466 1.68 -11.09 1.06
C THR A 466 1.63 -12.54 1.51
N GLU A 467 1.74 -12.76 2.78
CA GLU A 467 1.58 -14.06 3.47
C GLU A 467 2.40 -15.23 2.89
N PRO A 468 3.75 -15.09 2.81
CA PRO A 468 4.60 -14.04 3.34
C PRO A 468 4.97 -13.00 2.28
N ASN A 469 5.41 -11.80 2.70
CA ASN A 469 6.01 -10.85 1.77
C ASN A 469 7.45 -11.25 1.42
N LEU A 470 7.63 -11.91 0.28
CA LEU A 470 8.93 -12.34 -0.23
C LEU A 470 9.74 -11.20 -0.88
N GLN A 471 9.07 -10.14 -1.33
CA GLN A 471 9.72 -9.00 -2.00
C GLN A 471 10.52 -8.11 -1.04
N ASN A 472 10.30 -8.23 0.27
CA ASN A 472 11.00 -7.43 1.28
C ASN A 472 12.16 -8.17 1.97
N ILE A 473 12.57 -9.35 1.49
CA ILE A 473 13.73 -10.09 2.01
C ILE A 473 15.01 -9.31 1.66
N PRO A 474 15.80 -8.83 2.65
CA PRO A 474 16.93 -7.96 2.39
C PRO A 474 18.04 -8.67 1.60
N ILE A 475 18.70 -7.93 0.69
CA ILE A 475 19.85 -8.41 -0.06
C ILE A 475 21.16 -7.74 0.37
N LYS A 476 21.09 -6.50 0.89
CA LYS A 476 22.29 -5.70 1.20
C LYS A 476 23.03 -6.17 2.44
N THR A 477 22.34 -6.76 3.41
CA THR A 477 22.92 -7.21 4.67
C THR A 477 23.36 -8.68 4.61
N ALA A 478 24.39 -9.06 5.36
CA ALA A 478 24.83 -10.45 5.45
C ALA A 478 23.73 -11.36 5.98
N GLU A 479 22.99 -10.91 7.00
CA GLU A 479 21.87 -11.65 7.58
C GLU A 479 20.71 -11.84 6.57
N GLY A 480 20.43 -10.83 5.75
CA GLY A 480 19.42 -10.92 4.69
C GLY A 480 19.80 -11.92 3.61
N ARG A 481 21.08 -11.91 3.16
CA ARG A 481 21.59 -12.90 2.20
C ARG A 481 21.47 -14.33 2.71
N ARG A 482 21.73 -14.57 3.99
CA ARG A 482 21.57 -15.89 4.63
C ARG A 482 20.12 -16.38 4.61
N ILE A 483 19.12 -15.47 4.65
CA ILE A 483 17.73 -15.86 4.45
C ILE A 483 17.51 -16.33 3.01
N ARG A 484 18.09 -15.64 2.01
CA ARG A 484 18.02 -16.04 0.59
C ARG A 484 18.73 -17.39 0.34
N GLU A 485 19.81 -17.70 1.04
CA GLU A 485 20.48 -19.01 0.99
C GLU A 485 19.60 -20.19 1.46
N ALA A 486 18.57 -19.91 2.24
CA ALA A 486 17.63 -20.92 2.67
C ALA A 486 16.56 -21.26 1.61
N PHE A 487 16.38 -20.46 0.57
CA PHE A 487 15.53 -20.80 -0.57
C PHE A 487 16.32 -21.71 -1.53
N VAL A 488 15.88 -22.95 -1.63
CA VAL A 488 16.60 -24.04 -2.31
C VAL A 488 15.70 -24.75 -3.32
N PRO A 489 16.25 -25.35 -4.39
CA PRO A 489 15.47 -26.15 -5.32
C PRO A 489 15.14 -27.55 -4.77
N GLU A 490 14.28 -28.27 -5.45
CA GLU A 490 14.09 -29.71 -5.24
C GLU A 490 15.36 -30.50 -5.60
N LYS A 491 15.48 -31.71 -5.06
CA LYS A 491 16.61 -32.60 -5.36
C LYS A 491 16.67 -32.90 -6.87
N GLY A 492 17.78 -32.63 -7.50
CA GLY A 492 18.01 -32.81 -8.95
C GLY A 492 17.79 -31.50 -9.74
N ASN A 493 17.19 -30.49 -9.13
CA ASN A 493 16.98 -29.18 -9.73
C ASN A 493 18.03 -28.15 -9.29
N ILE A 494 17.96 -26.98 -9.92
CA ILE A 494 18.74 -25.79 -9.63
C ILE A 494 17.85 -24.55 -9.73
N LEU A 495 18.24 -23.46 -9.10
CA LEU A 495 17.57 -22.18 -9.25
C LEU A 495 18.24 -21.34 -10.34
N ILE A 496 17.41 -20.59 -11.07
CA ILE A 496 17.83 -19.55 -12.01
C ILE A 496 17.14 -18.26 -11.55
N SER A 497 17.90 -17.17 -11.43
CA SER A 497 17.37 -15.84 -11.29
C SER A 497 17.64 -15.04 -12.55
N ALA A 498 16.65 -14.30 -13.03
CA ALA A 498 16.80 -13.39 -14.15
C ALA A 498 16.22 -12.02 -13.75
N ASP A 499 17.02 -10.96 -13.82
CA ASP A 499 16.70 -9.60 -13.38
C ASP A 499 16.95 -8.59 -14.50
N TYR A 500 16.07 -7.60 -14.66
CA TYR A 500 16.29 -6.52 -15.60
C TYR A 500 17.38 -5.57 -15.13
N SER A 501 18.43 -5.40 -15.95
CA SER A 501 19.50 -4.46 -15.64
C SER A 501 19.07 -3.03 -15.87
N GLN A 502 19.03 -2.24 -14.79
CA GLN A 502 18.77 -0.79 -14.79
C GLN A 502 17.48 -0.38 -15.53
N ILE A 503 16.40 -1.15 -15.41
CA ILE A 503 15.19 -1.00 -16.21
C ILE A 503 14.61 0.42 -16.16
N GLU A 504 14.54 1.05 -14.99
CA GLU A 504 13.95 2.37 -14.85
C GLU A 504 14.80 3.47 -15.53
N LEU A 505 16.14 3.33 -15.55
CA LEU A 505 17.02 4.23 -16.30
C LEU A 505 16.88 4.03 -17.81
N ARG A 506 16.69 2.80 -18.27
CA ARG A 506 16.42 2.49 -19.68
C ARG A 506 15.07 3.06 -20.10
N ILE A 507 14.04 2.94 -19.28
CA ILE A 507 12.73 3.57 -19.52
C ILE A 507 12.87 5.10 -19.55
N MET A 508 13.67 5.72 -18.66
CA MET A 508 13.94 7.14 -18.69
C MET A 508 14.62 7.55 -20.02
N ALA A 509 15.60 6.79 -20.50
CA ALA A 509 16.25 7.05 -21.79
C ALA A 509 15.23 7.00 -22.94
N HIS A 510 14.34 6.01 -22.93
CA HIS A 510 13.27 5.87 -23.93
C HIS A 510 12.27 7.03 -23.89
N LEU A 511 11.77 7.40 -22.72
CA LEU A 511 10.74 8.44 -22.56
C LEU A 511 11.27 9.85 -22.77
N SER A 512 12.53 10.11 -22.41
CA SER A 512 13.15 11.43 -22.54
C SER A 512 13.79 11.66 -23.91
N ASP A 513 14.05 10.61 -24.68
CA ASP A 513 14.84 10.62 -25.91
C ASP A 513 16.17 11.37 -25.75
N ASP A 514 16.75 11.32 -24.55
CA ASP A 514 18.02 11.96 -24.25
C ASP A 514 19.16 11.31 -25.01
N LYS A 515 19.84 12.08 -25.86
CA LYS A 515 20.88 11.58 -26.77
C LYS A 515 22.07 10.97 -26.04
N ASN A 516 22.49 11.56 -24.93
CA ASN A 516 23.64 11.06 -24.16
C ASN A 516 23.31 9.78 -23.42
N LEU A 517 22.13 9.73 -22.83
CA LEU A 517 21.66 8.55 -22.10
C LEU A 517 21.38 7.38 -23.08
N THR A 518 20.72 7.67 -24.20
CA THR A 518 20.45 6.69 -25.26
C THR A 518 21.75 6.16 -25.88
N ASN A 519 22.72 7.04 -26.16
CA ASN A 519 24.03 6.64 -26.67
C ASN A 519 24.79 5.76 -25.66
N ALA A 520 24.73 6.08 -24.38
CA ALA A 520 25.39 5.28 -23.34
C ALA A 520 24.84 3.83 -23.33
N PHE A 521 23.51 3.65 -23.35
CA PHE A 521 22.91 2.31 -23.36
C PHE A 521 23.11 1.54 -24.66
N ASN A 522 23.11 2.22 -25.82
CA ASN A 522 23.33 1.58 -27.11
C ASN A 522 24.78 1.12 -27.32
N ASN A 523 25.74 1.74 -26.63
CA ASN A 523 27.18 1.38 -26.71
C ASN A 523 27.69 0.66 -25.46
N ASP A 524 26.79 0.16 -24.60
CA ASP A 524 27.11 -0.56 -23.35
C ASP A 524 28.05 0.22 -22.40
N ILE A 525 27.91 1.54 -22.37
CA ILE A 525 28.67 2.42 -21.47
C ILE A 525 28.00 2.44 -20.11
N ASP A 526 28.76 2.20 -19.05
CA ASP A 526 28.23 2.32 -17.67
C ASP A 526 27.81 3.75 -17.34
N VAL A 527 26.50 3.98 -17.34
CA VAL A 527 25.88 5.29 -17.06
C VAL A 527 26.33 5.86 -15.71
N HIS A 528 26.53 5.02 -14.69
CA HIS A 528 26.96 5.46 -13.38
C HIS A 528 28.42 5.91 -13.38
N SER A 529 29.30 5.20 -14.07
CA SER A 529 30.70 5.59 -14.25
C SER A 529 30.82 6.83 -15.12
N SER A 530 30.02 6.93 -16.16
CA SER A 530 29.96 8.14 -17.03
C SER A 530 29.50 9.38 -16.25
N THR A 531 28.45 9.25 -15.42
CA THR A 531 28.00 10.34 -14.55
C THR A 531 29.06 10.70 -13.51
N ALA A 532 29.72 9.70 -12.91
CA ALA A 532 30.79 9.92 -11.95
C ALA A 532 31.96 10.71 -12.55
N ALA A 533 32.43 10.30 -13.73
CA ALA A 533 33.51 10.98 -14.44
C ALA A 533 33.24 12.48 -14.59
N GLU A 534 32.03 12.85 -14.94
CA GLU A 534 31.65 14.27 -15.11
C GLU A 534 31.45 15.03 -13.81
N VAL A 535 30.69 14.43 -12.89
CA VAL A 535 30.39 15.06 -11.61
C VAL A 535 31.67 15.28 -10.77
N PHE A 536 32.63 14.36 -10.84
CA PHE A 536 33.88 14.45 -10.09
C PHE A 536 35.05 14.97 -10.92
N GLY A 537 34.85 15.27 -12.23
CA GLY A 537 35.88 15.83 -13.10
C GLY A 537 37.08 14.91 -13.35
N VAL A 538 36.86 13.59 -13.41
CA VAL A 538 37.89 12.55 -13.65
C VAL A 538 37.64 11.83 -14.98
N SER A 539 38.64 11.11 -15.49
CA SER A 539 38.40 10.25 -16.66
C SER A 539 37.56 9.03 -16.27
N ILE A 540 36.85 8.42 -17.22
CA ILE A 540 35.96 7.28 -16.93
C ILE A 540 36.72 6.07 -16.38
N GLU A 541 37.98 5.92 -16.79
CA GLU A 541 38.88 4.86 -16.36
C GLU A 541 39.37 5.07 -14.92
N ASP A 542 39.41 6.33 -14.47
CA ASP A 542 39.90 6.70 -13.12
C ASP A 542 38.76 6.79 -12.09
N VAL A 543 37.50 6.49 -12.47
CA VAL A 543 36.37 6.49 -11.56
C VAL A 543 36.50 5.43 -10.47
N SER A 544 36.62 5.87 -9.21
CA SER A 544 36.66 4.95 -8.08
C SER A 544 35.27 4.31 -7.81
N GLN A 545 35.29 3.17 -7.10
CA GLN A 545 34.04 2.48 -6.71
C GLN A 545 33.12 3.34 -5.83
N ASP A 546 33.69 4.22 -5.00
CA ASP A 546 32.92 5.13 -4.16
C ASP A 546 32.29 6.26 -4.98
N GLN A 547 33.02 6.81 -5.94
CA GLN A 547 32.48 7.80 -6.89
C GLN A 547 31.35 7.19 -7.75
N ARG A 548 31.55 5.97 -8.25
CA ARG A 548 30.53 5.25 -9.01
C ARG A 548 29.28 4.99 -8.13
N ARG A 549 29.46 4.63 -6.85
CA ARG A 549 28.35 4.46 -5.90
C ARG A 549 27.61 5.76 -5.63
N SER A 550 28.33 6.86 -5.48
CA SER A 550 27.75 8.20 -5.32
C SER A 550 26.98 8.62 -6.57
N ALA A 551 27.55 8.41 -7.75
CA ALA A 551 26.87 8.68 -9.04
C ALA A 551 25.63 7.80 -9.23
N LYS A 552 25.65 6.55 -8.80
CA LYS A 552 24.45 5.69 -8.76
C LYS A 552 23.36 6.33 -7.90
N ALA A 553 23.70 6.82 -6.72
CA ALA A 553 22.77 7.51 -5.83
C ALA A 553 22.25 8.84 -6.43
N ILE A 554 23.12 9.59 -7.13
CA ILE A 554 22.75 10.81 -7.88
C ILE A 554 21.78 10.46 -8.99
N ASN A 555 22.11 9.53 -9.88
CA ASN A 555 21.27 9.14 -11.02
C ASN A 555 19.87 8.74 -10.59
N PHE A 556 19.74 7.83 -9.61
CA PHE A 556 18.43 7.42 -9.11
C PHE A 556 17.72 8.56 -8.36
N GLY A 557 18.45 9.32 -7.53
CA GLY A 557 17.86 10.43 -6.78
C GLY A 557 17.26 11.50 -7.74
N LEU A 558 18.03 11.90 -8.75
CA LEU A 558 17.60 12.94 -9.69
C LEU A 558 16.50 12.44 -10.61
N MET A 559 16.60 11.21 -11.12
CA MET A 559 15.55 10.60 -11.91
C MET A 559 14.19 10.57 -11.16
N TYR A 560 14.21 10.44 -9.85
CA TYR A 560 13.01 10.52 -9.01
C TYR A 560 12.64 11.92 -8.53
N GLY A 561 13.24 12.96 -9.12
CA GLY A 561 12.93 14.35 -8.79
C GLY A 561 13.43 14.80 -7.42
N MET A 562 14.55 14.24 -6.96
CA MET A 562 15.17 14.66 -5.71
C MET A 562 15.73 16.09 -5.84
N SER A 563 15.51 16.91 -4.83
CA SER A 563 16.08 18.26 -4.73
C SER A 563 17.53 18.24 -4.23
N ALA A 564 18.26 19.38 -4.38
CA ALA A 564 19.57 19.54 -3.79
C ALA A 564 19.60 19.22 -2.27
N PHE A 565 18.55 19.57 -1.54
CA PHE A 565 18.42 19.24 -0.11
C PHE A 565 18.36 17.73 0.13
N GLY A 566 17.64 16.99 -0.71
CA GLY A 566 17.59 15.52 -0.65
C GLY A 566 18.98 14.90 -0.92
N LEU A 567 19.67 15.41 -1.93
CA LEU A 567 21.01 14.96 -2.33
C LEU A 567 22.06 15.24 -1.23
N THR A 568 22.01 16.42 -0.60
CA THR A 568 22.83 16.77 0.59
C THR A 568 22.71 15.70 1.69
N ARG A 569 21.48 15.30 2.00
CA ARG A 569 21.23 14.27 3.04
C ARG A 569 21.73 12.88 2.63
N GLN A 570 21.61 12.54 1.36
CA GLN A 570 21.96 11.20 0.87
C GLN A 570 23.46 11.00 0.74
N LEU A 571 24.19 12.03 0.31
CA LEU A 571 25.65 11.98 0.09
C LEU A 571 26.47 12.56 1.25
N GLY A 572 25.85 13.26 2.20
CA GLY A 572 26.56 13.93 3.29
C GLY A 572 27.40 15.15 2.83
N ILE A 573 27.04 15.78 1.71
CA ILE A 573 27.78 16.89 1.11
C ILE A 573 27.09 18.25 1.37
N PRO A 574 27.82 19.39 1.29
CA PRO A 574 27.22 20.72 1.39
C PRO A 574 26.18 20.99 0.31
N ARG A 575 25.20 21.84 0.61
CA ARG A 575 24.09 22.16 -0.31
C ARG A 575 24.56 22.81 -1.63
N GLY A 576 25.62 23.63 -1.59
CA GLY A 576 26.22 24.23 -2.80
C GLY A 576 26.75 23.16 -3.74
N GLU A 577 27.53 22.23 -3.23
CA GLU A 577 28.05 21.08 -3.98
C GLU A 577 26.96 20.19 -4.53
N ALA A 578 25.91 19.91 -3.74
CA ALA A 578 24.73 19.18 -4.21
C ALA A 578 24.01 19.91 -5.37
N GLN A 579 23.98 21.25 -5.36
CA GLN A 579 23.41 22.04 -6.43
C GLN A 579 24.28 21.99 -7.69
N GLU A 580 25.59 22.06 -7.57
CA GLU A 580 26.54 21.92 -8.70
C GLU A 580 26.39 20.55 -9.37
N TYR A 581 26.24 19.48 -8.59
CA TYR A 581 25.98 18.14 -9.15
C TYR A 581 24.67 18.06 -9.93
N LEU A 582 23.61 18.69 -9.43
CA LEU A 582 22.34 18.82 -10.14
C LEU A 582 22.51 19.55 -11.47
N ASP A 583 23.18 20.69 -11.43
CA ASP A 583 23.35 21.55 -12.61
C ASP A 583 24.20 20.85 -13.68
N THR A 584 25.28 20.17 -13.28
CA THR A 584 26.14 19.36 -14.15
C THR A 584 25.37 18.20 -14.78
N TYR A 585 24.59 17.47 -13.97
CA TYR A 585 23.77 16.34 -14.45
C TYR A 585 22.77 16.80 -15.51
N PHE A 586 22.02 17.87 -15.25
CA PHE A 586 20.99 18.36 -16.17
C PHE A 586 21.57 19.15 -17.36
N ALA A 587 22.80 19.63 -17.27
CA ALA A 587 23.51 20.17 -18.43
C ALA A 587 23.90 19.07 -19.42
N ARG A 588 24.22 17.87 -18.90
CA ARG A 588 24.52 16.70 -19.73
C ARG A 588 23.26 16.02 -20.28
N TYR A 589 22.30 15.77 -19.41
CA TYR A 589 21.06 15.05 -19.74
C TYR A 589 19.90 16.05 -19.93
N THR A 590 19.99 16.87 -20.97
CA THR A 590 19.00 17.92 -21.23
C THR A 590 17.62 17.35 -21.56
N GLY A 591 17.59 16.24 -22.32
CA GLY A 591 16.33 15.54 -22.64
C GLY A 591 15.62 15.02 -21.40
N VAL A 592 16.36 14.55 -20.38
CA VAL A 592 15.79 14.14 -19.09
C VAL A 592 15.13 15.32 -18.37
N ARG A 593 15.80 16.51 -18.36
CA ARG A 593 15.20 17.74 -17.79
C ARG A 593 13.91 18.12 -18.50
N ASP A 594 13.95 18.17 -19.83
CA ASP A 594 12.80 18.54 -20.66
C ASP A 594 11.63 17.59 -20.45
N TYR A 595 11.90 16.28 -20.39
CA TYR A 595 10.89 15.27 -20.05
C TYR A 595 10.26 15.54 -18.68
N MET A 596 11.08 15.78 -17.65
CA MET A 596 10.59 16.02 -16.29
C MET A 596 9.72 17.28 -16.19
N ASP A 597 10.04 18.33 -16.91
CA ASP A 597 9.26 19.56 -16.92
C ASP A 597 7.97 19.38 -17.73
N ASN A 598 8.03 18.73 -18.88
CA ASN A 598 6.87 18.43 -19.72
C ASN A 598 5.87 17.51 -19.03
N ILE A 599 6.33 16.43 -18.38
CA ILE A 599 5.41 15.50 -17.68
C ILE A 599 4.71 16.16 -16.50
N LYS A 600 5.39 17.06 -15.76
CA LYS A 600 4.76 17.86 -14.69
C LYS A 600 3.70 18.82 -15.25
N ALA A 601 4.00 19.49 -16.39
CA ALA A 601 3.07 20.39 -17.04
C ALA A 601 1.83 19.64 -17.55
N LYS A 602 2.03 18.51 -18.26
CA LYS A 602 0.96 17.63 -18.72
C LYS A 602 0.12 17.09 -17.55
N ALA A 603 0.76 16.64 -16.48
CA ALA A 603 0.05 16.17 -15.30
C ALA A 603 -0.83 17.23 -14.63
N LYS A 604 -0.44 18.53 -14.68
CA LYS A 604 -1.27 19.64 -14.17
C LYS A 604 -2.52 19.87 -15.01
N GLU A 605 -2.48 19.58 -16.29
CA GLU A 605 -3.61 19.67 -17.21
C GLU A 605 -4.50 18.43 -17.10
N ASP A 606 -3.93 17.25 -17.35
CA ASP A 606 -4.65 15.98 -17.48
C ASP A 606 -5.10 15.38 -16.14
N LYS A 607 -4.46 15.75 -15.01
CA LYS A 607 -4.62 15.19 -13.66
C LYS A 607 -4.16 13.73 -13.52
N PHE A 608 -3.48 13.19 -14.52
CA PHE A 608 -2.87 11.87 -14.49
C PHE A 608 -1.58 11.82 -15.32
N VAL A 609 -0.82 10.76 -15.14
CA VAL A 609 0.28 10.35 -16.01
C VAL A 609 0.08 8.91 -16.45
N GLU A 610 0.75 8.51 -17.54
CA GLU A 610 0.61 7.19 -18.15
C GLU A 610 1.95 6.47 -18.28
N THR A 611 1.90 5.14 -18.18
CA THR A 611 3.03 4.27 -18.57
C THR A 611 3.12 4.12 -20.07
N ILE A 612 4.19 3.47 -20.57
CA ILE A 612 4.35 3.13 -21.99
C ILE A 612 3.23 2.24 -22.53
N MET A 613 2.56 1.46 -21.66
CA MET A 613 1.41 0.61 -22.01
C MET A 613 0.06 1.29 -21.72
N GLY A 614 0.06 2.55 -21.30
CA GLY A 614 -1.15 3.35 -21.09
C GLY A 614 -1.81 3.19 -19.72
N ARG A 615 -1.16 2.53 -18.74
CA ARG A 615 -1.66 2.52 -17.34
C ARG A 615 -1.66 3.93 -16.78
N ARG A 616 -2.78 4.35 -16.18
CA ARG A 616 -2.93 5.68 -15.60
C ARG A 616 -2.68 5.70 -14.10
N LEU A 617 -1.92 6.70 -13.64
CA LEU A 617 -1.89 7.12 -12.26
C LEU A 617 -2.51 8.52 -12.14
N TYR A 618 -3.62 8.64 -11.44
CA TYR A 618 -4.29 9.91 -11.16
C TYR A 618 -3.57 10.68 -10.04
N LEU A 619 -3.43 12.00 -10.23
CA LEU A 619 -2.64 12.88 -9.36
C LEU A 619 -3.51 14.05 -8.85
N ASN A 620 -4.48 13.75 -8.00
CA ASN A 620 -5.45 14.71 -7.49
C ASN A 620 -4.80 15.93 -6.81
N GLU A 621 -3.62 15.74 -6.16
CA GLU A 621 -2.88 16.77 -5.44
C GLU A 621 -1.92 17.59 -6.33
N ILE A 622 -1.86 17.37 -7.66
CA ILE A 622 -0.89 18.02 -8.57
C ILE A 622 -1.05 19.54 -8.62
N ASN A 623 -2.27 20.04 -8.39
CA ASN A 623 -2.60 21.46 -8.33
C ASN A 623 -2.94 21.93 -6.90
N ALA A 624 -2.56 21.17 -5.86
CA ALA A 624 -2.84 21.54 -4.48
C ALA A 624 -2.24 22.90 -4.12
N ALA A 625 -2.98 23.72 -3.39
CA ALA A 625 -2.50 24.99 -2.84
C ALA A 625 -1.34 24.78 -1.84
N ASN A 626 -1.35 23.65 -1.12
CA ASN A 626 -0.28 23.26 -0.21
C ASN A 626 0.96 22.84 -1.00
N GLY A 627 2.06 23.59 -0.85
CA GLY A 627 3.31 23.37 -1.58
C GLY A 627 3.93 21.97 -1.35
N LEU A 628 3.84 21.41 -0.15
CA LEU A 628 4.39 20.07 0.15
C LEU A 628 3.60 18.96 -0.57
N ARG A 629 2.27 19.05 -0.59
CA ARG A 629 1.40 18.10 -1.32
C ARG A 629 1.63 18.21 -2.81
N ARG A 630 1.65 19.43 -3.35
CA ARG A 630 1.93 19.65 -4.77
C ARG A 630 3.31 19.10 -5.19
N GLN A 631 4.38 19.36 -4.42
CA GLN A 631 5.71 18.82 -4.71
C GLN A 631 5.76 17.29 -4.64
N ALA A 632 5.00 16.68 -3.71
CA ALA A 632 4.88 15.22 -3.65
C ALA A 632 4.19 14.66 -4.91
N ALA A 633 3.12 15.29 -5.38
CA ALA A 633 2.42 14.93 -6.61
C ALA A 633 3.30 15.17 -7.85
N GLU A 634 4.09 16.25 -7.91
CA GLU A 634 5.06 16.50 -8.99
C GLU A 634 6.16 15.43 -9.06
N ARG A 635 6.65 14.95 -7.90
CA ARG A 635 7.57 13.80 -7.88
C ARG A 635 6.87 12.52 -8.34
N ALA A 636 5.64 12.29 -7.91
CA ALA A 636 4.86 11.14 -8.37
C ALA A 636 4.61 11.19 -9.88
N ALA A 637 4.40 12.39 -10.48
CA ALA A 637 4.26 12.57 -11.91
C ALA A 637 5.50 12.12 -12.69
N ILE A 638 6.69 12.33 -12.15
CA ILE A 638 7.94 11.88 -12.77
C ILE A 638 8.13 10.37 -12.60
N ASN A 639 7.90 9.86 -11.39
CA ASN A 639 8.24 8.49 -11.01
C ASN A 639 7.26 7.46 -11.54
N ALA A 640 5.96 7.78 -11.58
CA ALA A 640 4.94 6.79 -11.90
C ALA A 640 5.05 6.23 -13.32
N PRO A 641 5.35 7.02 -14.37
CA PRO A 641 5.62 6.47 -15.70
C PRO A 641 6.79 5.50 -15.73
N LEU A 642 7.85 5.75 -14.99
CA LEU A 642 9.04 4.90 -14.92
C LEU A 642 8.75 3.58 -14.21
N GLN A 643 8.32 3.67 -12.95
CA GLN A 643 8.02 2.50 -12.12
C GLN A 643 6.86 1.68 -12.67
N GLY A 644 5.83 2.35 -13.19
CA GLY A 644 4.69 1.69 -13.77
C GLY A 644 5.03 0.99 -15.09
N SER A 645 5.87 1.60 -15.94
CA SER A 645 6.33 0.94 -17.16
C SER A 645 7.22 -0.26 -16.86
N ALA A 646 8.11 -0.17 -15.85
CA ALA A 646 8.88 -1.32 -15.37
C ALA A 646 7.96 -2.46 -14.89
N ALA A 647 6.91 -2.11 -14.14
CA ALA A 647 5.91 -3.08 -13.68
C ALA A 647 5.13 -3.72 -14.84
N ASP A 648 4.75 -2.95 -15.85
CA ASP A 648 4.06 -3.47 -17.03
C ASP A 648 4.99 -4.39 -17.86
N ILE A 649 6.27 -4.03 -18.00
CA ILE A 649 7.27 -4.83 -18.71
C ILE A 649 7.48 -6.18 -18.00
N ILE A 650 7.70 -6.20 -16.66
CA ILE A 650 7.91 -7.47 -15.95
C ILE A 650 6.66 -8.35 -15.99
N LYS A 651 5.46 -7.78 -15.91
CA LYS A 651 4.20 -8.51 -16.07
C LYS A 651 4.09 -9.13 -17.47
N LYS A 652 4.43 -8.38 -18.50
CA LYS A 652 4.44 -8.87 -19.87
C LYS A 652 5.48 -9.98 -20.05
N ALA A 653 6.67 -9.82 -19.48
CA ALA A 653 7.70 -10.88 -19.48
C ALA A 653 7.19 -12.15 -18.78
N MET A 654 6.47 -12.03 -17.67
CA MET A 654 5.84 -13.18 -17.02
C MET A 654 4.84 -13.90 -17.92
N LEU A 655 4.05 -13.17 -18.72
CA LEU A 655 3.12 -13.76 -19.69
C LEU A 655 3.88 -14.52 -20.79
N ASP A 656 4.88 -13.89 -21.39
CA ASP A 656 5.65 -14.45 -22.51
C ASP A 656 6.43 -15.70 -22.07
N ILE A 657 7.04 -15.63 -20.87
CA ILE A 657 7.74 -16.77 -20.27
C ILE A 657 6.75 -17.88 -19.92
N ASP A 658 5.63 -17.58 -19.31
CA ASP A 658 4.64 -18.60 -18.96
C ASP A 658 4.15 -19.34 -20.20
N GLN A 659 3.90 -18.62 -21.30
CA GLN A 659 3.54 -19.23 -22.58
C GLN A 659 4.64 -20.15 -23.09
N LEU A 660 5.92 -19.74 -22.99
CA LEU A 660 7.07 -20.56 -23.34
C LEU A 660 7.14 -21.84 -22.47
N LEU A 661 6.96 -21.67 -21.14
CA LEU A 661 6.99 -22.81 -20.21
C LEU A 661 5.88 -23.83 -20.48
N GLN A 662 4.66 -23.36 -20.73
CA GLN A 662 3.52 -24.24 -21.00
C GLN A 662 3.68 -25.02 -22.33
N ASN A 663 4.30 -24.42 -23.34
CA ASN A 663 4.42 -25.02 -24.67
C ASN A 663 5.68 -25.88 -24.83
N GLU A 664 6.82 -25.48 -24.25
CA GLU A 664 8.12 -26.07 -24.60
C GLU A 664 8.90 -26.60 -23.39
N MET A 665 8.64 -26.14 -22.16
CA MET A 665 9.50 -26.39 -21.01
C MET A 665 8.70 -26.66 -19.73
N GLN A 666 7.76 -27.60 -19.78
CA GLN A 666 6.81 -27.88 -18.69
C GLN A 666 7.47 -28.34 -17.37
N GLU A 667 8.73 -28.83 -17.44
CA GLU A 667 9.51 -29.18 -16.26
C GLU A 667 10.10 -27.98 -15.51
N VAL A 668 10.11 -26.80 -16.13
CA VAL A 668 10.60 -25.55 -15.54
C VAL A 668 9.45 -24.85 -14.83
N LYS A 669 9.70 -24.37 -13.62
CA LYS A 669 8.71 -23.66 -12.80
C LYS A 669 9.15 -22.23 -12.52
N MET A 670 8.33 -21.25 -12.85
CA MET A 670 8.45 -19.91 -12.28
C MET A 670 7.94 -19.97 -10.83
N ILE A 671 8.77 -19.65 -9.86
CA ILE A 671 8.46 -19.84 -8.43
C ILE A 671 8.33 -18.55 -7.63
N MET A 672 8.96 -17.46 -8.07
CA MET A 672 8.88 -16.16 -7.43
C MET A 672 9.03 -15.02 -8.43
N GLN A 673 8.40 -13.88 -8.10
CA GLN A 673 8.65 -12.58 -8.70
C GLN A 673 9.03 -11.61 -7.57
N VAL A 674 10.18 -10.93 -7.69
CA VAL A 674 10.72 -10.03 -6.66
C VAL A 674 11.25 -8.77 -7.34
N HIS A 675 10.53 -7.65 -7.23
CA HIS A 675 10.82 -6.39 -7.93
C HIS A 675 10.90 -6.57 -9.45
N ASP A 676 12.08 -6.48 -10.04
CA ASP A 676 12.33 -6.63 -11.48
C ASP A 676 12.94 -8.01 -11.81
N GLU A 677 12.97 -8.93 -10.83
CA GLU A 677 13.57 -10.26 -10.85
C GLU A 677 12.49 -11.36 -10.97
N LEU A 678 12.75 -12.38 -11.79
CA LEU A 678 12.00 -13.63 -11.87
C LEU A 678 12.89 -14.79 -11.46
N VAL A 679 12.38 -15.65 -10.57
CA VAL A 679 13.12 -16.83 -10.09
C VAL A 679 12.45 -18.10 -10.58
N PHE A 680 13.28 -18.98 -11.14
CA PHE A 680 12.86 -20.26 -11.72
C PHE A 680 13.54 -21.42 -11.01
N GLU A 681 12.88 -22.57 -11.09
CA GLU A 681 13.43 -23.87 -10.70
C GLU A 681 13.37 -24.80 -11.88
N CYS A 682 14.49 -25.43 -12.26
CA CYS A 682 14.59 -26.33 -13.40
C CYS A 682 15.53 -27.52 -13.13
N PRO A 683 15.45 -28.64 -13.92
CA PRO A 683 16.43 -29.70 -13.89
C PRO A 683 17.85 -29.18 -14.20
N LYS A 684 18.86 -29.65 -13.45
CA LYS A 684 20.24 -29.19 -13.58
C LYS A 684 20.81 -29.34 -14.99
N ASP A 685 20.45 -30.42 -15.67
CA ASP A 685 21.03 -30.74 -16.99
C ASP A 685 20.60 -29.75 -18.08
N ASN A 686 19.50 -29.03 -17.86
CA ASN A 686 18.93 -28.05 -18.80
C ASN A 686 19.19 -26.59 -18.39
N ALA A 687 19.91 -26.36 -17.30
CA ALA A 687 20.00 -25.04 -16.65
C ALA A 687 20.49 -23.91 -17.59
N ASP A 688 21.58 -24.16 -18.35
CA ASP A 688 22.14 -23.15 -19.26
C ASP A 688 21.18 -22.79 -20.40
N ILE A 689 20.48 -23.80 -20.95
CA ILE A 689 19.49 -23.60 -22.02
C ILE A 689 18.29 -22.82 -21.49
N VAL A 690 17.81 -23.20 -20.32
CA VAL A 690 16.68 -22.50 -19.65
C VAL A 690 17.06 -21.06 -19.36
N MET A 691 18.22 -20.83 -18.74
CA MET A 691 18.71 -19.49 -18.41
C MET A 691 18.76 -18.59 -19.65
N GLN A 692 19.35 -19.09 -20.75
CA GLN A 692 19.45 -18.31 -21.98
C GLN A 692 18.06 -17.99 -22.58
N LYS A 693 17.14 -18.98 -22.60
CA LYS A 693 15.77 -18.73 -23.08
C LYS A 693 15.00 -17.74 -22.22
N MET A 694 15.12 -17.77 -20.87
CA MET A 694 14.49 -16.81 -19.99
C MET A 694 15.02 -15.40 -20.26
N LYS A 695 16.35 -15.28 -20.33
CA LYS A 695 17.01 -14.00 -20.67
C LYS A 695 16.53 -13.45 -22.02
N ASP A 696 16.60 -14.25 -23.07
CA ASP A 696 16.19 -13.84 -24.42
C ASP A 696 14.70 -13.43 -24.48
N THR A 697 13.84 -14.11 -23.73
CA THR A 697 12.42 -13.78 -23.67
C THR A 697 12.19 -12.45 -22.95
N MET A 698 12.87 -12.22 -21.81
CA MET A 698 12.79 -10.96 -21.09
C MET A 698 13.28 -9.78 -21.95
N GLU A 699 14.41 -9.93 -22.64
CA GLU A 699 15.01 -8.89 -23.48
C GLU A 699 14.13 -8.51 -24.69
N LYS A 700 13.29 -9.43 -25.17
CA LYS A 700 12.41 -9.24 -26.33
C LYS A 700 10.96 -8.88 -25.99
N THR A 701 10.62 -8.82 -24.72
CA THR A 701 9.24 -8.61 -24.24
C THR A 701 8.61 -7.33 -24.78
N VAL A 702 9.36 -6.24 -24.81
CA VAL A 702 8.93 -4.92 -25.28
C VAL A 702 10.02 -4.27 -26.11
N GLU A 703 9.65 -3.64 -27.21
CA GLU A 703 10.56 -2.86 -28.05
C GLU A 703 10.65 -1.43 -27.53
N LEU A 704 11.86 -1.02 -27.14
CA LEU A 704 12.22 0.35 -26.77
C LEU A 704 13.23 0.89 -27.80
N ASN A 705 13.48 2.21 -27.79
CA ASN A 705 14.53 2.82 -28.61
C ASN A 705 15.96 2.53 -28.11
N ILE A 706 16.09 1.77 -27.03
CA ILE A 706 17.32 1.22 -26.46
C ILE A 706 17.10 -0.25 -26.12
N PRO A 707 18.16 -1.10 -26.07
CA PRO A 707 17.98 -2.50 -25.73
C PRO A 707 17.54 -2.68 -24.28
N LEU A 708 16.56 -3.57 -24.03
CA LEU A 708 16.34 -4.16 -22.73
C LEU A 708 17.42 -5.23 -22.50
N ILE A 709 18.01 -5.24 -21.31
CA ILE A 709 19.01 -6.24 -20.92
C ILE A 709 18.55 -6.93 -19.64
N ALA A 710 18.59 -8.26 -19.66
CA ALA A 710 18.38 -9.08 -18.49
C ALA A 710 19.70 -9.76 -18.09
N GLU A 711 20.04 -9.71 -16.82
CA GLU A 711 21.13 -10.47 -16.22
C GLU A 711 20.55 -11.76 -15.62
N ALA A 712 21.19 -12.89 -15.85
CA ALA A 712 20.70 -14.15 -15.31
C ALA A 712 21.87 -14.99 -14.77
N ALA A 713 21.63 -15.67 -13.65
CA ALA A 713 22.59 -16.56 -13.03
C ALA A 713 21.93 -17.82 -12.49
N ILE A 714 22.76 -18.86 -12.30
CA ILE A 714 22.38 -20.18 -11.82
C ILE A 714 22.97 -20.39 -10.43
N GLY A 715 22.19 -20.92 -9.49
CA GLY A 715 22.66 -21.16 -8.13
C GLY A 715 21.99 -22.35 -7.45
N SER A 716 22.68 -22.93 -6.46
CA SER A 716 22.12 -23.98 -5.61
C SER A 716 21.13 -23.44 -4.57
N ASN A 717 21.03 -22.14 -4.46
CA ASN A 717 20.09 -21.39 -3.65
C ASN A 717 19.87 -20.00 -4.26
N TRP A 718 18.86 -19.27 -3.78
CA TRP A 718 18.51 -17.97 -4.34
C TRP A 718 19.61 -16.91 -4.21
N ASN A 719 20.42 -16.94 -3.14
CA ASN A 719 21.53 -15.97 -2.99
C ASN A 719 22.64 -16.21 -4.01
N GLU A 720 22.92 -17.47 -4.39
CA GLU A 720 23.91 -17.80 -5.42
C GLU A 720 23.41 -17.53 -6.83
N ALA A 721 22.10 -17.62 -7.05
CA ALA A 721 21.49 -17.36 -8.34
C ALA A 721 21.30 -15.87 -8.66
N HIS A 722 21.54 -14.95 -7.68
CA HIS A 722 21.29 -13.51 -7.81
C HIS A 722 22.58 -12.71 -8.00
#